data_015bf8b641bcb18ef66e0dd1665331c3
#
_entry.id   015bf8b641bcb18ef66e0dd1665331c3
#
_cell.length_a   1.000
_cell.length_b   1.000
_cell.length_c   1.000
_cell.angle_alpha   90.00
_cell.angle_beta   90.00
_cell.angle_gamma   90.00
#
_symmetry.space_group_name_H-M   'P 1'
#
loop_
_entity.id
_entity.type
_entity.pdbx_description
1 polymer ?
#
loop_
_entity_poly.entity_id
_entity_poly.type
_entity_poly.pdbx_seq_one_letter_code
_entity_poly.pdbx_strand_id
1 'polypeptide(L)'
;MKDKIVIYQVLPRLFGNRNETLIESGTIAENGCGKFSAFDDKTLKELYDMGITHVWYTGVIRHATQTDYSAYGIPKQHPEIVKGKAGSPYAITDYYDVDPDLADKISERMAEWEQLIERTHVAGMKVVLDFVPNHVAREYRSVCKPTGVRDLGEDDDTALHFSPRNDFYYCWGESLDLGAIASGTSYEETPAKATGNDHFDAHPGINDWYETVKLNYGVDYCNTDGRSYHFDPIPSTWRKMTDILLFWAAKGIDAFRCDMAEMVPVEFWNYATNKVRKRFPHILFIGEVYNTSLYRTYIANGFDYLYDKVGMYDCMRGVISGMRGAHEITREWQATDDIHEHMLYFLENHDEQRIASDFFAGAGRKAIPAAAIAILLRTNPFMLYSGQEFGERGMDCEGFSGRDGRTSIFDYWSVSTLRRAFTDKKLLSDEEKILVEAYRRLLRIAHREAAIYDGEFFDLTYANPLRQDFNPDREYAFLRKKDDVIVLVVANFAEHDKTSDIIIPAHAFDFWKIPEANFVARELLSGKLTTFALRRDASVRVVVPAYGCGIFKFNLKMKDYVFNEHHKDEFPPAHTAEHLLNRLMMQMFGCERSRNAHIERKKSKMSYTLESKPTRQEEKEIERRMNELIEQDLPVSYELVDRAHVPEGIDLDRLPDDASEMLRLVRIGDFDICPCLGRHVRSTAQIGRFELLGTNWDEMKHTFRIRFKVVQ
;
A
#
# COMPACT_ATOMS: atom_id res chain seq x y z
N MET A 1 -6.41 0.32 20.01
CA MET A 1 -6.77 1.19 18.86
C MET A 1 -7.16 0.28 17.71
N LYS A 2 -8.25 0.56 17.00
CA LYS A 2 -8.54 -0.13 15.73
C LYS A 2 -7.61 0.46 14.68
N ASP A 3 -6.55 -0.24 14.32
CA ASP A 3 -5.66 0.19 13.26
C ASP A 3 -6.12 -0.44 11.93
N LYS A 4 -5.93 0.25 10.81
CA LYS A 4 -6.16 -0.30 9.48
C LYS A 4 -5.26 -1.53 9.29
N ILE A 5 -5.83 -2.68 8.94
CA ILE A 5 -5.03 -3.86 8.60
C ILE A 5 -4.43 -3.66 7.22
N VAL A 6 -3.11 -3.75 7.14
CA VAL A 6 -2.33 -3.71 5.89
C VAL A 6 -1.46 -4.96 5.84
N ILE A 7 -1.72 -5.82 4.88
CA ILE A 7 -1.00 -7.07 4.66
C ILE A 7 0.06 -6.85 3.59
N TYR A 8 1.31 -7.22 3.87
CA TYR A 8 2.37 -7.29 2.86
C TYR A 8 2.57 -8.74 2.45
N GLN A 9 2.12 -9.08 1.24
CA GLN A 9 2.35 -10.41 0.68
C GLN A 9 3.76 -10.49 0.11
N VAL A 10 4.50 -11.52 0.51
CA VAL A 10 5.87 -11.73 0.04
C VAL A 10 6.15 -13.21 -0.19
N LEU A 11 6.80 -13.51 -1.31
CA LEU A 11 7.35 -14.85 -1.57
C LEU A 11 8.84 -14.84 -1.15
N PRO A 12 9.20 -15.43 0.01
CA PRO A 12 10.56 -15.39 0.57
C PRO A 12 11.62 -15.85 -0.43
N ARG A 13 11.32 -16.87 -1.24
CA ARG A 13 12.18 -17.37 -2.30
C ARG A 13 12.70 -16.27 -3.23
N LEU A 14 11.85 -15.31 -3.58
CA LEU A 14 12.18 -14.21 -4.49
C LEU A 14 12.71 -12.99 -3.73
N PHE A 15 12.05 -12.63 -2.63
CA PHE A 15 12.32 -11.39 -1.89
C PHE A 15 13.75 -11.30 -1.38
N GLY A 16 14.25 -12.34 -0.77
CA GLY A 16 15.60 -12.40 -0.19
C GLY A 16 16.72 -12.73 -1.18
N ASN A 17 16.40 -13.11 -2.41
CA ASN A 17 17.41 -13.53 -3.37
C ASN A 17 18.22 -12.34 -3.91
N ARG A 18 19.54 -12.37 -3.72
CA ARG A 18 20.49 -11.32 -4.16
C ARG A 18 21.34 -11.75 -5.34
N ASN A 19 21.15 -12.97 -5.86
CA ASN A 19 21.89 -13.49 -6.99
C ASN A 19 21.56 -12.69 -8.27
N GLU A 20 22.57 -12.42 -9.09
CA GLU A 20 22.38 -11.69 -10.36
C GLU A 20 22.47 -12.61 -11.58
N THR A 21 22.71 -13.90 -11.37
CA THR A 21 22.66 -14.91 -12.42
C THR A 21 21.20 -15.25 -12.70
N LEU A 22 20.69 -14.83 -13.85
CA LEU A 22 19.29 -14.98 -14.24
C LEU A 22 19.21 -15.91 -15.47
N ILE A 23 19.30 -17.21 -15.20
CA ILE A 23 19.21 -18.26 -16.22
C ILE A 23 17.77 -18.74 -16.31
N GLU A 24 17.17 -18.70 -17.50
CA GLU A 24 15.84 -19.24 -17.74
C GLU A 24 15.79 -20.71 -17.31
N SER A 25 14.81 -21.06 -16.47
CA SER A 25 14.67 -22.39 -15.86
C SER A 25 15.92 -22.87 -15.09
N GLY A 26 16.71 -21.94 -14.54
CA GLY A 26 17.92 -22.22 -13.78
C GLY A 26 17.64 -22.95 -12.46
N THR A 27 18.61 -23.71 -12.00
CA THR A 27 18.58 -24.41 -10.71
C THR A 27 18.82 -23.44 -9.54
N ILE A 28 18.55 -23.89 -8.30
CA ILE A 28 18.88 -23.13 -7.10
C ILE A 28 20.38 -22.78 -7.00
N ALA A 29 21.25 -23.66 -7.51
CA ALA A 29 22.71 -23.43 -7.52
C ALA A 29 23.12 -22.32 -8.49
N GLU A 30 22.38 -22.14 -9.58
CA GLU A 30 22.64 -21.11 -10.60
C GLU A 30 21.99 -19.78 -10.22
N ASN A 31 20.69 -19.79 -9.92
CA ASN A 31 19.90 -18.56 -9.74
C ASN A 31 19.77 -18.12 -8.28
N GLY A 32 20.15 -18.99 -7.33
CA GLY A 32 19.98 -18.70 -5.90
C GLY A 32 18.55 -18.81 -5.43
N CYS A 33 18.35 -18.56 -4.14
CA CYS A 33 17.05 -18.54 -3.48
C CYS A 33 17.10 -17.59 -2.28
N GLY A 34 16.03 -16.85 -2.04
CA GLY A 34 15.87 -16.04 -0.84
C GLY A 34 15.74 -16.90 0.41
N LYS A 35 16.19 -16.36 1.54
CA LYS A 35 16.28 -17.04 2.83
C LYS A 35 15.47 -16.31 3.91
N PHE A 36 15.09 -17.02 4.97
CA PHE A 36 14.46 -16.40 6.15
C PHE A 36 15.33 -15.33 6.80
N SER A 37 16.64 -15.45 6.72
CA SER A 37 17.60 -14.45 7.22
C SER A 37 17.56 -13.12 6.47
N ALA A 38 16.99 -13.06 5.26
CA ALA A 38 16.81 -11.81 4.51
C ALA A 38 15.79 -10.85 5.19
N PHE A 39 14.92 -11.40 6.03
CA PHE A 39 14.00 -10.63 6.86
C PHE A 39 14.65 -10.28 8.19
N ASP A 40 15.72 -9.51 8.12
CA ASP A 40 16.44 -8.99 9.29
C ASP A 40 15.68 -7.83 9.95
N ASP A 41 16.18 -7.38 11.11
CA ASP A 41 15.57 -6.30 11.89
C ASP A 41 15.41 -5.01 11.07
N LYS A 42 16.36 -4.73 10.18
CA LYS A 42 16.30 -3.55 9.31
C LYS A 42 15.19 -3.67 8.28
N THR A 43 15.11 -4.80 7.60
CA THR A 43 14.08 -5.09 6.59
C THR A 43 12.69 -5.05 7.21
N LEU A 44 12.49 -5.72 8.36
CA LEU A 44 11.22 -5.74 9.06
C LEU A 44 10.82 -4.35 9.58
N LYS A 45 11.79 -3.58 10.10
CA LYS A 45 11.55 -2.19 10.49
C LYS A 45 11.12 -1.32 9.30
N GLU A 46 11.70 -1.50 8.12
CA GLU A 46 11.33 -0.76 6.93
C GLU A 46 9.89 -1.05 6.49
N LEU A 47 9.44 -2.31 6.58
CA LEU A 47 8.05 -2.68 6.32
C LEU A 47 7.11 -2.06 7.35
N TYR A 48 7.45 -2.13 8.63
CA TYR A 48 6.67 -1.51 9.70
C TYR A 48 6.57 0.02 9.52
N ASP A 49 7.68 0.69 9.21
CA ASP A 49 7.74 2.15 8.99
C ASP A 49 6.94 2.58 7.73
N MET A 50 6.75 1.67 6.77
CA MET A 50 5.87 1.87 5.62
C MET A 50 4.39 1.83 5.99
N GLY A 51 4.03 1.19 7.11
CA GLY A 51 2.66 1.03 7.58
C GLY A 51 2.12 -0.39 7.43
N ILE A 52 2.99 -1.38 7.28
CA ILE A 52 2.59 -2.79 7.24
C ILE A 52 2.26 -3.26 8.67
N THR A 53 1.16 -3.99 8.81
CA THR A 53 0.72 -4.58 10.09
C THR A 53 0.83 -6.09 10.12
N HIS A 54 0.77 -6.72 8.95
CA HIS A 54 0.85 -8.17 8.79
C HIS A 54 1.78 -8.51 7.63
N VAL A 55 2.61 -9.51 7.78
CA VAL A 55 3.43 -10.05 6.69
C VAL A 55 2.91 -11.45 6.34
N TRP A 56 2.47 -11.62 5.10
CA TRP A 56 2.09 -12.92 4.58
C TRP A 56 3.28 -13.52 3.84
N TYR A 57 3.89 -14.53 4.47
CA TYR A 57 4.99 -15.30 3.92
C TYR A 57 4.44 -16.45 3.09
N THR A 58 4.43 -16.29 1.76
CA THR A 58 3.95 -17.28 0.81
C THR A 58 4.98 -18.39 0.59
N GLY A 59 4.55 -19.65 0.55
CA GLY A 59 5.40 -20.79 0.18
C GLY A 59 6.34 -21.26 1.30
N VAL A 60 5.97 -21.10 2.56
CA VAL A 60 6.77 -21.55 3.72
C VAL A 60 6.62 -23.04 3.99
N ILE A 61 5.40 -23.57 3.91
CA ILE A 61 5.17 -25.01 4.14
C ILE A 61 5.85 -25.80 3.03
N ARG A 62 6.50 -26.92 3.37
CA ARG A 62 7.26 -27.71 2.41
C ARG A 62 6.40 -28.20 1.25
N HIS A 63 6.83 -27.83 0.05
CA HIS A 63 6.17 -28.15 -1.22
C HIS A 63 7.13 -28.87 -2.17
N ALA A 64 6.62 -29.36 -3.29
CA ALA A 64 7.40 -30.08 -4.28
C ALA A 64 8.45 -29.17 -4.94
N THR A 65 9.68 -29.67 -5.06
CA THR A 65 10.80 -29.00 -5.76
C THR A 65 11.61 -30.05 -6.53
N GLN A 66 12.30 -29.62 -7.60
CA GLN A 66 13.27 -30.48 -8.29
C GLN A 66 14.64 -30.52 -7.58
N THR A 67 14.86 -29.68 -6.58
CA THR A 67 16.10 -29.72 -5.79
C THR A 67 16.12 -30.92 -4.88
N ASP A 68 17.26 -31.62 -4.85
CA ASP A 68 17.43 -32.87 -4.12
C ASP A 68 17.90 -32.64 -2.68
N TYR A 69 17.03 -32.94 -1.73
CA TYR A 69 17.31 -32.89 -0.28
C TYR A 69 17.32 -34.23 0.40
N SER A 70 17.51 -35.32 -0.36
CA SER A 70 17.55 -36.72 0.18
C SER A 70 18.62 -36.91 1.25
N ALA A 71 19.74 -36.20 1.17
CA ALA A 71 20.78 -36.18 2.20
C ALA A 71 20.30 -35.71 3.59
N TYR A 72 19.15 -35.01 3.65
CA TYR A 72 18.52 -34.54 4.88
C TYR A 72 17.26 -35.34 5.25
N GLY A 73 17.06 -36.51 4.60
CA GLY A 73 15.92 -37.39 4.83
C GLY A 73 14.60 -36.90 4.19
N ILE A 74 14.66 -35.90 3.31
CA ILE A 74 13.51 -35.37 2.57
C ILE A 74 13.39 -36.18 1.26
N PRO A 75 12.23 -36.81 0.97
CA PRO A 75 12.02 -37.55 -0.27
C PRO A 75 12.18 -36.64 -1.50
N LYS A 76 12.92 -37.16 -2.50
CA LYS A 76 13.02 -36.48 -3.79
C LYS A 76 11.72 -36.62 -4.55
N GLN A 77 11.30 -35.52 -5.20
CA GLN A 77 10.11 -35.48 -6.04
C GLN A 77 10.45 -35.83 -7.49
N HIS A 78 9.52 -36.50 -8.19
CA HIS A 78 9.71 -36.80 -9.60
C HIS A 78 9.57 -35.52 -10.45
N PRO A 79 10.55 -35.18 -11.32
CA PRO A 79 10.55 -33.89 -12.01
C PRO A 79 9.36 -33.66 -12.96
N GLU A 80 8.72 -34.71 -13.47
CA GLU A 80 7.57 -34.60 -14.39
C GLU A 80 6.29 -34.13 -13.69
N ILE A 81 6.23 -34.21 -12.36
CA ILE A 81 5.12 -33.72 -11.55
C ILE A 81 5.52 -32.53 -10.66
N VAL A 82 6.51 -31.74 -11.10
CA VAL A 82 6.92 -30.48 -10.45
C VAL A 82 6.94 -29.38 -11.50
N LYS A 83 6.12 -28.38 -11.34
CA LYS A 83 6.09 -27.19 -12.23
C LYS A 83 7.31 -26.30 -11.98
N GLY A 84 8.09 -26.00 -13.01
CA GLY A 84 9.35 -25.28 -12.90
C GLY A 84 10.41 -26.03 -12.10
N LYS A 85 11.52 -25.37 -11.76
CA LYS A 85 12.59 -25.94 -10.95
C LYS A 85 12.35 -25.86 -9.44
N ALA A 86 11.76 -24.76 -9.01
CA ALA A 86 11.46 -24.49 -7.62
C ALA A 86 10.13 -25.10 -7.14
N GLY A 87 9.25 -25.46 -8.09
CA GLY A 87 7.94 -26.03 -7.80
C GLY A 87 6.89 -25.01 -7.35
N SER A 88 5.63 -25.43 -7.42
CA SER A 88 4.50 -24.64 -6.92
C SER A 88 4.53 -24.57 -5.40
N PRO A 89 4.45 -23.37 -4.79
CA PRO A 89 4.31 -23.23 -3.34
C PRO A 89 3.00 -23.83 -2.80
N TYR A 90 2.08 -24.23 -3.67
CA TYR A 90 0.79 -24.85 -3.35
C TYR A 90 0.77 -26.38 -3.55
N ALA A 91 1.81 -26.97 -4.11
CA ALA A 91 1.97 -28.43 -4.19
C ALA A 91 2.64 -28.97 -2.92
N ILE A 92 1.92 -28.98 -1.80
CA ILE A 92 2.43 -29.33 -0.47
C ILE A 92 2.86 -30.82 -0.44
N THR A 93 4.09 -31.09 0.03
CA THR A 93 4.61 -32.44 0.23
C THR A 93 4.65 -32.88 1.69
N ASP A 94 4.65 -31.94 2.63
CA ASP A 94 4.60 -32.20 4.07
C ASP A 94 4.03 -30.99 4.81
N TYR A 95 2.86 -31.13 5.40
CA TYR A 95 2.24 -30.06 6.17
C TYR A 95 2.91 -29.76 7.51
N TYR A 96 3.76 -30.62 8.02
CA TYR A 96 4.44 -30.47 9.31
C TYR A 96 5.89 -29.99 9.17
N ASP A 97 6.28 -29.58 7.97
CA ASP A 97 7.64 -29.19 7.66
C ASP A 97 7.70 -27.83 6.92
N VAL A 98 8.87 -27.23 6.96
CA VAL A 98 9.18 -25.96 6.29
C VAL A 98 10.00 -26.26 5.03
N ASP A 99 9.79 -25.44 3.98
CA ASP A 99 10.54 -25.54 2.74
C ASP A 99 12.04 -25.38 2.99
N PRO A 100 12.86 -26.41 2.64
CA PRO A 100 14.30 -26.38 2.84
C PRO A 100 15.02 -25.32 2.00
N ASP A 101 14.44 -24.87 0.88
CA ASP A 101 14.99 -23.81 0.03
C ASP A 101 15.15 -22.49 0.81
N LEU A 102 14.30 -22.25 1.80
CA LEU A 102 14.22 -20.98 2.52
C LEU A 102 15.15 -20.86 3.73
N ALA A 103 15.74 -21.99 4.17
CA ALA A 103 16.64 -22.02 5.32
C ALA A 103 18.10 -21.82 4.92
N ASP A 104 18.87 -21.15 5.76
CA ASP A 104 20.34 -21.10 5.65
C ASP A 104 20.94 -22.46 6.03
N LYS A 105 20.36 -23.12 7.05
CA LYS A 105 20.72 -24.47 7.49
C LYS A 105 19.52 -25.39 7.38
N ILE A 106 19.52 -26.27 6.41
CA ILE A 106 18.39 -27.16 6.09
C ILE A 106 17.95 -27.99 7.31
N SER A 107 18.88 -28.44 8.15
CA SER A 107 18.58 -29.18 9.37
C SER A 107 17.89 -28.37 10.46
N GLU A 108 17.99 -27.04 10.39
CA GLU A 108 17.43 -26.09 11.36
C GLU A 108 16.23 -25.31 10.80
N ARG A 109 15.73 -25.64 9.61
CA ARG A 109 14.70 -24.88 8.87
C ARG A 109 13.48 -24.50 9.69
N MET A 110 12.97 -25.40 10.53
CA MET A 110 11.84 -25.12 11.40
C MET A 110 12.20 -24.08 12.47
N ALA A 111 13.39 -24.19 13.06
CA ALA A 111 13.85 -23.23 14.06
C ALA A 111 14.10 -21.83 13.44
N GLU A 112 14.63 -21.78 12.20
CA GLU A 112 14.82 -20.51 11.48
C GLU A 112 13.48 -19.83 11.17
N TRP A 113 12.45 -20.62 10.82
CA TRP A 113 11.10 -20.11 10.63
C TRP A 113 10.51 -19.56 11.94
N GLU A 114 10.59 -20.30 13.04
CA GLU A 114 10.12 -19.85 14.36
C GLU A 114 10.84 -18.57 14.80
N GLN A 115 12.14 -18.44 14.54
CA GLN A 115 12.88 -17.19 14.77
C GLN A 115 12.40 -16.04 13.89
N LEU A 116 11.97 -16.29 12.64
CA LEU A 116 11.40 -15.26 11.79
C LEU A 116 10.04 -14.79 12.31
N ILE A 117 9.19 -15.69 12.81
CA ILE A 117 7.93 -15.34 13.49
C ILE A 117 8.24 -14.38 14.66
N GLU A 118 9.17 -14.75 15.52
CA GLU A 118 9.56 -13.93 16.66
C GLU A 118 10.10 -12.55 16.24
N ARG A 119 11.01 -12.48 15.25
CA ARG A 119 11.52 -11.21 14.73
C ARG A 119 10.41 -10.33 14.16
N THR A 120 9.44 -10.92 13.45
CA THR A 120 8.29 -10.19 12.90
C THR A 120 7.43 -9.60 14.01
N HIS A 121 7.19 -10.34 15.09
CA HIS A 121 6.47 -9.87 16.26
C HIS A 121 7.23 -8.77 17.00
N VAL A 122 8.53 -8.93 17.19
CA VAL A 122 9.40 -7.89 17.82
C VAL A 122 9.38 -6.59 16.99
N ALA A 123 9.30 -6.68 15.68
CA ALA A 123 9.13 -5.52 14.79
C ALA A 123 7.74 -4.88 14.86
N GLY A 124 6.79 -5.46 15.62
CA GLY A 124 5.43 -4.93 15.81
C GLY A 124 4.42 -5.38 14.76
N MET A 125 4.76 -6.36 13.95
CA MET A 125 3.89 -6.91 12.91
C MET A 125 3.44 -8.33 13.25
N LYS A 126 2.42 -8.80 12.53
CA LYS A 126 1.83 -10.14 12.65
C LYS A 126 2.19 -11.01 11.47
N VAL A 127 2.11 -12.32 11.66
CA VAL A 127 2.49 -13.34 10.66
C VAL A 127 1.25 -14.01 10.09
N VAL A 128 1.16 -14.01 8.74
CA VAL A 128 0.16 -14.77 7.98
C VAL A 128 0.85 -15.91 7.25
N LEU A 129 0.29 -17.10 7.36
CA LEU A 129 0.79 -18.33 6.72
C LEU A 129 -0.25 -18.85 5.73
N ASP A 130 0.21 -19.35 4.56
CA ASP A 130 -0.66 -20.08 3.64
C ASP A 130 -1.09 -21.42 4.26
N PHE A 131 -2.36 -21.73 4.10
CA PHE A 131 -2.92 -23.05 4.32
C PHE A 131 -3.59 -23.51 3.03
N VAL A 132 -3.13 -24.62 2.48
CA VAL A 132 -3.62 -25.20 1.22
C VAL A 132 -4.57 -26.35 1.55
N PRO A 133 -5.89 -26.14 1.64
CA PRO A 133 -6.82 -27.18 2.11
C PRO A 133 -7.32 -28.09 1.01
N ASN A 134 -7.32 -27.65 -0.25
CA ASN A 134 -8.02 -28.32 -1.35
C ASN A 134 -7.24 -29.48 -1.94
N HIS A 135 -5.91 -29.41 -1.93
CA HIS A 135 -5.05 -30.35 -2.64
C HIS A 135 -3.66 -30.46 -1.97
N VAL A 136 -2.89 -31.46 -2.37
CA VAL A 136 -1.49 -31.68 -2.00
C VAL A 136 -0.69 -32.09 -3.24
N ALA A 137 0.64 -32.15 -3.16
CA ALA A 137 1.48 -32.73 -4.21
C ALA A 137 1.13 -34.21 -4.46
N ARG A 138 1.34 -34.71 -5.69
CA ARG A 138 1.08 -36.14 -6.02
C ARG A 138 1.89 -37.10 -5.15
N GLU A 139 3.15 -36.77 -4.88
CA GLU A 139 4.02 -37.55 -3.98
C GLU A 139 4.00 -37.00 -2.54
N TYR A 140 2.83 -36.55 -2.06
CA TYR A 140 2.66 -36.13 -0.67
C TYR A 140 3.09 -37.25 0.28
N ARG A 141 4.02 -36.92 1.19
CA ARG A 141 4.44 -37.79 2.27
C ARG A 141 5.08 -36.99 3.39
N SER A 142 4.45 -36.97 4.56
CA SER A 142 5.02 -36.31 5.71
C SER A 142 6.12 -37.15 6.36
N VAL A 143 7.31 -36.58 6.50
CA VAL A 143 8.43 -37.17 7.26
C VAL A 143 8.66 -36.45 8.59
N CYS A 144 7.99 -35.26 8.78
CA CYS A 144 8.11 -34.44 9.98
C CYS A 144 6.85 -34.45 10.86
N LYS A 145 5.85 -35.27 10.52
CA LYS A 145 4.61 -35.36 11.33
C LYS A 145 4.90 -35.79 12.77
N PRO A 146 4.17 -35.28 13.75
CA PRO A 146 4.29 -35.70 15.14
C PRO A 146 4.08 -37.19 15.31
N THR A 147 4.75 -37.77 16.31
CA THR A 147 4.63 -39.21 16.61
C THR A 147 3.17 -39.58 16.91
N GLY A 148 2.69 -40.63 16.24
CA GLY A 148 1.32 -41.14 16.38
C GLY A 148 0.29 -40.45 15.47
N VAL A 149 0.66 -39.43 14.71
CA VAL A 149 -0.20 -38.82 13.68
C VAL A 149 -0.26 -39.72 12.46
N ARG A 150 -1.48 -40.07 12.00
CA ARG A 150 -1.71 -40.75 10.73
C ARG A 150 -1.62 -39.76 9.58
N ASP A 151 -0.87 -40.11 8.52
CA ASP A 151 -0.70 -39.26 7.37
C ASP A 151 -1.92 -39.21 6.45
N LEU A 152 -2.00 -38.24 5.59
CA LEU A 152 -3.01 -38.22 4.51
C LEU A 152 -2.82 -39.42 3.58
N GLY A 153 -3.90 -40.10 3.28
CA GLY A 153 -3.91 -41.29 2.42
C GLY A 153 -3.38 -42.59 3.06
N GLU A 154 -2.84 -42.53 4.28
CA GLU A 154 -2.20 -43.70 4.93
C GLU A 154 -3.20 -44.82 5.21
N ASP A 155 -4.47 -44.50 5.42
CA ASP A 155 -5.53 -45.47 5.73
C ASP A 155 -6.53 -45.65 4.57
N ASP A 156 -6.26 -45.08 3.38
CA ASP A 156 -7.17 -45.08 2.25
C ASP A 156 -7.34 -46.47 1.63
N ASP A 157 -8.59 -46.79 1.30
CA ASP A 157 -8.92 -47.94 0.43
C ASP A 157 -8.82 -47.49 -1.03
N THR A 158 -7.71 -47.82 -1.66
CA THR A 158 -7.41 -47.42 -3.05
C THR A 158 -8.23 -48.20 -4.11
N ALA A 159 -9.01 -49.21 -3.70
CA ALA A 159 -9.90 -49.94 -4.58
C ALA A 159 -11.26 -49.23 -4.77
N LEU A 160 -11.50 -48.17 -4.02
CA LEU A 160 -12.73 -47.38 -4.08
C LEU A 160 -12.47 -46.02 -4.74
N HIS A 161 -13.32 -45.67 -5.71
CA HIS A 161 -13.27 -44.36 -6.34
C HIS A 161 -13.56 -43.24 -5.35
N PHE A 162 -14.59 -43.42 -4.51
CA PHE A 162 -14.95 -42.58 -3.40
C PHE A 162 -15.21 -43.40 -2.12
N SER A 163 -14.76 -42.88 -1.02
CA SER A 163 -15.16 -43.30 0.33
C SER A 163 -15.06 -42.11 1.27
N PRO A 164 -16.01 -41.82 2.14
CA PRO A 164 -15.91 -40.74 3.11
C PRO A 164 -14.82 -40.95 4.18
N ARG A 165 -14.18 -42.14 4.18
CA ARG A 165 -13.04 -42.48 5.04
C ARG A 165 -11.69 -42.22 4.36
N ASN A 166 -11.68 -42.15 3.01
CA ASN A 166 -10.49 -41.85 2.24
C ASN A 166 -10.16 -40.38 2.28
N ASP A 167 -8.87 -40.02 2.29
CA ASP A 167 -8.41 -38.67 2.19
C ASP A 167 -8.26 -38.20 0.72
N PHE A 168 -8.24 -39.16 -0.24
CA PHE A 168 -8.13 -38.89 -1.68
C PHE A 168 -9.26 -39.56 -2.46
N TYR A 169 -9.44 -39.13 -3.72
CA TYR A 169 -10.25 -39.80 -4.73
C TYR A 169 -9.37 -40.60 -5.66
N TYR A 170 -9.75 -41.84 -5.96
CA TYR A 170 -8.95 -42.76 -6.78
C TYR A 170 -9.66 -43.11 -8.08
N CYS A 171 -8.93 -43.05 -9.20
CA CYS A 171 -9.39 -43.56 -10.50
C CYS A 171 -9.11 -45.06 -10.56
N TRP A 172 -10.00 -45.86 -9.96
CA TRP A 172 -9.80 -47.26 -9.77
C TRP A 172 -9.60 -48.03 -11.10
N GLY A 173 -8.52 -48.82 -11.18
CA GLY A 173 -8.16 -49.58 -12.35
C GLY A 173 -7.45 -48.80 -13.47
N GLU A 174 -7.21 -47.53 -13.27
CA GLU A 174 -6.49 -46.66 -14.22
C GLU A 174 -5.15 -46.19 -13.64
N SER A 175 -4.13 -46.10 -14.49
CA SER A 175 -2.87 -45.43 -14.18
C SER A 175 -2.90 -43.99 -14.69
N LEU A 176 -2.21 -43.10 -14.00
CA LEU A 176 -2.09 -41.71 -14.43
C LEU A 176 -1.45 -41.61 -15.81
N ASP A 177 -2.07 -40.94 -16.73
CA ASP A 177 -1.56 -40.65 -18.06
C ASP A 177 -1.21 -39.18 -18.22
N LEU A 178 0.08 -38.87 -18.27
CA LEU A 178 0.61 -37.53 -18.51
C LEU A 178 0.96 -37.26 -19.98
N GLY A 179 0.49 -38.10 -20.91
CA GLY A 179 0.81 -38.01 -22.33
C GLY A 179 0.39 -36.71 -23.01
N ALA A 180 -0.60 -36.00 -22.47
CA ALA A 180 -1.00 -34.67 -22.93
C ALA A 180 -0.02 -33.56 -22.47
N ILE A 181 0.85 -33.83 -21.49
CA ILE A 181 1.77 -32.86 -20.88
C ILE A 181 3.19 -33.05 -21.43
N ALA A 182 3.66 -34.30 -21.49
CA ALA A 182 4.98 -34.64 -22.01
C ALA A 182 4.95 -36.02 -22.69
N SER A 183 5.69 -36.18 -23.79
CA SER A 183 5.84 -37.47 -24.45
C SER A 183 6.89 -38.32 -23.74
N GLY A 184 6.57 -39.59 -23.43
CA GLY A 184 7.49 -40.54 -22.84
C GLY A 184 7.75 -40.32 -21.34
N THR A 185 6.68 -40.08 -20.60
CA THR A 185 6.73 -39.92 -19.13
C THR A 185 7.20 -41.22 -18.45
N SER A 186 7.97 -41.08 -17.39
CA SER A 186 8.46 -42.16 -16.55
C SER A 186 7.83 -42.18 -15.16
N TYR A 187 7.02 -41.20 -14.84
CA TYR A 187 6.27 -41.18 -13.59
C TYR A 187 5.11 -42.16 -13.63
N GLU A 188 4.98 -42.96 -12.61
CA GLU A 188 3.95 -43.99 -12.46
C GLU A 188 3.12 -43.77 -11.19
N GLU A 189 1.80 -43.68 -11.34
CA GLU A 189 0.83 -43.58 -10.25
C GLU A 189 -0.35 -44.54 -10.55
N THR A 190 -0.48 -45.62 -9.78
CA THR A 190 -1.53 -46.63 -9.96
C THR A 190 -2.12 -47.06 -8.59
N PRO A 191 -3.43 -46.93 -8.37
CA PRO A 191 -4.37 -46.19 -9.22
C PRO A 191 -4.05 -44.69 -9.23
N ALA A 192 -4.40 -44.02 -10.31
CA ALA A 192 -4.31 -42.56 -10.39
C ALA A 192 -5.20 -41.91 -9.33
N LYS A 193 -4.78 -40.75 -8.83
CA LYS A 193 -5.61 -39.90 -7.95
C LYS A 193 -6.19 -38.74 -8.74
N ALA A 194 -7.37 -38.27 -8.36
CA ALA A 194 -8.01 -37.10 -8.95
C ALA A 194 -7.11 -35.85 -8.80
N THR A 195 -7.08 -35.02 -9.84
CA THR A 195 -6.26 -33.80 -9.89
C THR A 195 -6.87 -32.69 -9.05
N GLY A 196 -6.07 -31.83 -8.46
CA GLY A 196 -6.48 -30.80 -7.49
C GLY A 196 -7.55 -29.82 -7.96
N ASN A 197 -7.68 -29.58 -9.26
CA ASN A 197 -8.69 -28.71 -9.85
C ASN A 197 -9.99 -29.41 -10.22
N ASP A 198 -10.41 -30.41 -9.46
CA ASP A 198 -11.66 -31.17 -9.66
C ASP A 198 -11.69 -32.00 -10.97
N HIS A 199 -10.51 -32.46 -11.41
CA HIS A 199 -10.38 -33.36 -12.55
C HIS A 199 -10.35 -34.81 -12.06
N PHE A 200 -11.49 -35.54 -12.17
CA PHE A 200 -11.73 -36.82 -11.52
C PHE A 200 -11.42 -38.05 -12.41
N ASP A 201 -10.64 -37.88 -13.46
CA ASP A 201 -10.12 -38.99 -14.27
C ASP A 201 -8.57 -39.04 -14.26
N ALA A 202 -8.00 -40.03 -14.94
CA ALA A 202 -6.56 -40.27 -14.95
C ALA A 202 -5.78 -39.53 -16.05
N HIS A 203 -6.42 -38.60 -16.80
CA HIS A 203 -5.86 -37.95 -17.99
C HIS A 203 -5.82 -36.41 -17.90
N PRO A 204 -5.11 -35.80 -16.94
CA PRO A 204 -5.06 -34.36 -16.82
C PRO A 204 -4.36 -33.72 -18.02
N GLY A 205 -4.86 -32.55 -18.45
CA GLY A 205 -4.24 -31.70 -19.47
C GLY A 205 -3.15 -30.81 -18.92
N ILE A 206 -2.41 -30.13 -19.82
CA ILE A 206 -1.34 -29.18 -19.47
C ILE A 206 -1.84 -27.99 -18.62
N ASN A 207 -3.12 -27.61 -18.78
CA ASN A 207 -3.74 -26.52 -18.03
C ASN A 207 -4.34 -26.97 -16.69
N ASP A 208 -4.37 -28.28 -16.42
CA ASP A 208 -4.79 -28.81 -15.14
C ASP A 208 -3.68 -28.67 -14.09
N TRP A 209 -4.03 -28.83 -12.82
CA TRP A 209 -3.06 -28.83 -11.72
C TRP A 209 -2.46 -30.23 -11.58
N TYR A 210 -1.89 -30.74 -12.69
CA TYR A 210 -1.44 -32.12 -12.84
C TYR A 210 -0.39 -32.55 -11.80
N GLU A 211 0.30 -31.61 -11.18
CA GLU A 211 1.27 -31.82 -10.09
C GLU A 211 0.61 -32.06 -8.72
N THR A 212 -0.71 -31.90 -8.64
CA THR A 212 -1.46 -31.98 -7.38
C THR A 212 -2.53 -33.06 -7.41
N VAL A 213 -2.98 -33.47 -6.22
CA VAL A 213 -4.09 -34.38 -5.99
C VAL A 213 -5.14 -33.79 -5.07
N LYS A 214 -6.40 -34.00 -5.40
CA LYS A 214 -7.58 -33.49 -4.66
C LYS A 214 -7.73 -34.18 -3.32
N LEU A 215 -7.95 -33.39 -2.25
CA LEU A 215 -8.34 -33.89 -0.93
C LEU A 215 -9.84 -34.15 -0.86
N ASN A 216 -10.20 -35.26 -0.23
CA ASN A 216 -11.58 -35.70 -0.06
C ASN A 216 -12.13 -35.27 1.30
N TYR A 217 -13.03 -34.31 1.29
CA TYR A 217 -13.75 -33.81 2.47
C TYR A 217 -15.10 -34.51 2.70
N GLY A 218 -15.33 -35.68 2.12
CA GLY A 218 -16.59 -36.41 2.25
C GLY A 218 -17.68 -35.95 1.25
N VAL A 219 -17.25 -35.36 0.12
CA VAL A 219 -18.13 -34.99 -1.00
C VAL A 219 -17.96 -36.01 -2.11
N ASP A 220 -19.00 -36.75 -2.46
CA ASP A 220 -18.98 -37.64 -3.61
C ASP A 220 -19.34 -36.85 -4.87
N TYR A 221 -18.38 -36.72 -5.78
CA TYR A 221 -18.54 -36.07 -7.09
C TYR A 221 -18.87 -37.09 -8.21
N CYS A 222 -18.81 -38.38 -7.93
CA CYS A 222 -18.91 -39.47 -8.91
C CYS A 222 -20.32 -40.06 -8.99
N ASN A 223 -21.24 -39.55 -8.20
CA ASN A 223 -22.62 -40.00 -8.17
C ASN A 223 -23.36 -39.54 -9.43
N THR A 224 -24.02 -40.47 -10.11
CA THR A 224 -24.82 -40.20 -11.34
C THR A 224 -25.97 -39.20 -11.10
N ASP A 225 -26.45 -39.10 -9.86
CA ASP A 225 -27.54 -38.19 -9.45
C ASP A 225 -27.04 -36.81 -8.99
N GLY A 226 -25.73 -36.53 -9.15
CA GLY A 226 -25.08 -35.31 -8.72
C GLY A 226 -24.26 -35.48 -7.40
N ARG A 227 -23.83 -34.35 -6.83
CA ARG A 227 -23.03 -34.38 -5.61
C ARG A 227 -23.81 -34.87 -4.41
N SER A 228 -23.19 -35.74 -3.60
CA SER A 228 -23.71 -36.12 -2.29
C SER A 228 -22.70 -35.84 -1.19
N TYR A 229 -23.22 -35.58 0.03
CA TYR A 229 -22.44 -35.12 1.18
C TYR A 229 -22.46 -36.16 2.29
N HIS A 230 -21.28 -36.54 2.78
CA HIS A 230 -21.08 -37.61 3.74
C HIS A 230 -20.25 -37.09 4.93
N PHE A 231 -20.87 -36.25 5.78
CA PHE A 231 -20.20 -35.57 6.91
C PHE A 231 -20.49 -36.19 8.27
N ASP A 232 -21.30 -37.25 8.33
CA ASP A 232 -21.55 -38.03 9.54
C ASP A 232 -21.34 -39.55 9.26
N PRO A 233 -20.33 -40.17 9.89
CA PRO A 233 -19.36 -39.57 10.81
C PRO A 233 -18.42 -38.57 10.10
N ILE A 234 -17.89 -37.61 10.88
CA ILE A 234 -16.95 -36.60 10.38
C ILE A 234 -15.78 -37.27 9.64
N PRO A 235 -15.47 -36.87 8.36
CA PRO A 235 -14.40 -37.41 7.55
C PRO A 235 -13.04 -37.34 8.23
N SER A 236 -12.15 -38.28 7.94
CA SER A 236 -10.79 -38.30 8.50
C SER A 236 -10.00 -37.07 8.12
N THR A 237 -10.13 -36.62 6.87
CA THR A 237 -9.52 -35.42 6.32
C THR A 237 -9.80 -34.17 7.17
N TRP A 238 -11.05 -34.03 7.67
CA TRP A 238 -11.40 -32.86 8.53
C TRP A 238 -10.56 -32.81 9.81
N ARG A 239 -10.34 -33.96 10.44
CA ARG A 239 -9.55 -34.03 11.67
C ARG A 239 -8.10 -33.76 11.38
N LYS A 240 -7.53 -34.43 10.37
CA LYS A 240 -6.11 -34.27 9.96
C LYS A 240 -5.81 -32.82 9.58
N MET A 241 -6.63 -32.20 8.73
CA MET A 241 -6.45 -30.81 8.30
C MET A 241 -6.65 -29.81 9.45
N THR A 242 -7.56 -30.10 10.39
CA THR A 242 -7.70 -29.27 11.60
C THR A 242 -6.51 -29.40 12.53
N ASP A 243 -5.94 -30.59 12.68
CA ASP A 243 -4.73 -30.82 13.49
C ASP A 243 -3.50 -30.09 12.89
N ILE A 244 -3.40 -30.01 11.56
CA ILE A 244 -2.41 -29.21 10.86
C ILE A 244 -2.55 -27.72 11.18
N LEU A 245 -3.79 -27.18 11.13
CA LEU A 245 -4.05 -25.80 11.52
C LEU A 245 -3.66 -25.53 12.99
N LEU A 246 -4.00 -26.44 13.89
CA LEU A 246 -3.61 -26.36 15.31
C LEU A 246 -2.09 -26.42 15.51
N PHE A 247 -1.39 -27.25 14.73
CA PHE A 247 0.07 -27.34 14.77
C PHE A 247 0.72 -25.99 14.43
N TRP A 248 0.31 -25.37 13.33
CA TRP A 248 0.88 -24.08 12.91
C TRP A 248 0.45 -22.93 13.83
N ALA A 249 -0.80 -22.93 14.30
CA ALA A 249 -1.27 -21.95 15.29
C ALA A 249 -0.42 -22.01 16.58
N ALA A 250 0.01 -23.19 17.01
CA ALA A 250 0.88 -23.38 18.15
C ALA A 250 2.31 -22.86 17.94
N LYS A 251 2.74 -22.65 16.68
CA LYS A 251 4.04 -22.04 16.32
C LYS A 251 4.06 -20.52 16.45
N GLY A 252 2.91 -19.90 16.72
CA GLY A 252 2.82 -18.47 16.97
C GLY A 252 2.45 -17.61 15.77
N ILE A 253 1.92 -18.21 14.68
CA ILE A 253 1.33 -17.41 13.60
C ILE A 253 0.05 -16.72 14.06
N ASP A 254 -0.37 -15.66 13.38
CA ASP A 254 -1.54 -14.84 13.75
C ASP A 254 -2.72 -15.04 12.80
N ALA A 255 -2.46 -15.48 11.57
CA ALA A 255 -3.49 -15.68 10.57
C ALA A 255 -3.14 -16.77 9.57
N PHE A 256 -4.19 -17.41 9.02
CA PHE A 256 -4.09 -18.28 7.85
C PHE A 256 -4.69 -17.58 6.63
N ARG A 257 -3.97 -17.58 5.50
CA ARG A 257 -4.55 -17.40 4.18
C ARG A 257 -4.89 -18.79 3.64
N CYS A 258 -6.18 -19.00 3.38
CA CYS A 258 -6.70 -20.29 2.97
C CYS A 258 -6.88 -20.32 1.45
N ASP A 259 -6.01 -21.09 0.80
CA ASP A 259 -5.98 -21.28 -0.64
C ASP A 259 -7.25 -21.95 -1.15
N MET A 260 -7.82 -21.44 -2.25
CA MET A 260 -9.00 -22.00 -2.91
C MET A 260 -10.10 -22.46 -1.93
N ALA A 261 -10.39 -21.63 -0.93
CA ALA A 261 -11.27 -21.97 0.18
C ALA A 261 -12.68 -22.40 -0.27
N GLU A 262 -13.17 -21.88 -1.40
CA GLU A 262 -14.50 -22.22 -1.95
C GLU A 262 -14.57 -23.64 -2.55
N MET A 263 -13.43 -24.28 -2.83
CA MET A 263 -13.38 -25.67 -3.30
C MET A 263 -13.48 -26.70 -2.17
N VAL A 264 -13.55 -26.21 -0.93
CA VAL A 264 -13.67 -27.03 0.29
C VAL A 264 -15.03 -26.75 0.93
N PRO A 265 -15.76 -27.78 1.41
CA PRO A 265 -17.09 -27.61 2.01
C PRO A 265 -17.09 -26.59 3.15
N VAL A 266 -18.08 -25.70 3.14
CA VAL A 266 -18.22 -24.66 4.16
C VAL A 266 -18.41 -25.24 5.57
N GLU A 267 -18.96 -26.42 5.69
CA GLU A 267 -19.16 -27.16 6.94
C GLU A 267 -17.81 -27.54 7.58
N PHE A 268 -16.81 -27.90 6.76
CA PHE A 268 -15.44 -28.08 7.27
C PHE A 268 -14.89 -26.79 7.86
N TRP A 269 -15.08 -25.66 7.21
CA TRP A 269 -14.61 -24.38 7.72
C TRP A 269 -15.24 -24.02 9.06
N ASN A 270 -16.55 -24.22 9.19
CA ASN A 270 -17.22 -24.04 10.47
C ASN A 270 -16.62 -24.95 11.57
N TYR A 271 -16.39 -26.21 11.25
CA TYR A 271 -15.78 -27.18 12.18
C TYR A 271 -14.34 -26.76 12.57
N ALA A 272 -13.49 -26.49 11.59
CA ALA A 272 -12.07 -26.23 11.80
C ALA A 272 -11.82 -24.90 12.51
N THR A 273 -12.43 -23.81 12.04
CA THR A 273 -12.24 -22.46 12.61
C THR A 273 -12.71 -22.40 14.06
N ASN A 274 -13.83 -23.04 14.39
CA ASN A 274 -14.30 -23.12 15.76
C ASN A 274 -13.35 -23.90 16.68
N LYS A 275 -12.75 -24.99 16.20
CA LYS A 275 -11.77 -25.76 16.98
C LYS A 275 -10.48 -24.99 17.20
N VAL A 276 -9.98 -24.33 16.15
CA VAL A 276 -8.76 -23.52 16.24
C VAL A 276 -8.97 -22.35 17.19
N ARG A 277 -10.06 -21.58 17.04
CA ARG A 277 -10.35 -20.42 17.90
C ARG A 277 -10.62 -20.76 19.34
N LYS A 278 -11.16 -21.94 19.61
CA LYS A 278 -11.31 -22.41 21.00
C LYS A 278 -9.98 -22.48 21.74
N ARG A 279 -8.88 -22.77 21.03
CA ARG A 279 -7.54 -22.89 21.62
C ARG A 279 -6.69 -21.64 21.37
N PHE A 280 -6.86 -21.00 20.21
CA PHE A 280 -6.13 -19.82 19.75
C PHE A 280 -7.13 -18.75 19.27
N PRO A 281 -7.79 -18.01 20.18
CA PRO A 281 -8.89 -17.09 19.85
C PRO A 281 -8.47 -15.88 19.01
N HIS A 282 -7.18 -15.59 18.89
CA HIS A 282 -6.64 -14.47 18.12
C HIS A 282 -6.42 -14.81 16.63
N ILE A 283 -6.48 -16.08 16.23
CA ILE A 283 -6.21 -16.51 14.86
C ILE A 283 -7.27 -15.99 13.90
N LEU A 284 -6.82 -15.32 12.85
CA LEU A 284 -7.65 -14.84 11.74
C LEU A 284 -7.62 -15.83 10.57
N PHE A 285 -8.72 -15.88 9.83
CA PHE A 285 -8.84 -16.67 8.61
C PHE A 285 -9.16 -15.75 7.43
N ILE A 286 -8.30 -15.79 6.40
CA ILE A 286 -8.42 -15.03 5.16
C ILE A 286 -8.69 -16.04 4.05
N GLY A 287 -9.86 -15.96 3.41
CA GLY A 287 -10.29 -16.94 2.41
C GLY A 287 -10.14 -16.43 0.98
N GLU A 288 -9.65 -17.29 0.11
CA GLU A 288 -9.74 -17.10 -1.32
C GLU A 288 -11.07 -17.68 -1.81
N VAL A 289 -12.02 -16.80 -2.08
CA VAL A 289 -13.38 -17.12 -2.56
C VAL A 289 -13.69 -16.20 -3.74
N TYR A 290 -13.98 -16.75 -4.90
CA TYR A 290 -14.25 -15.99 -6.12
C TYR A 290 -15.74 -15.88 -6.44
N ASN A 291 -16.54 -16.84 -5.98
CA ASN A 291 -18.00 -16.77 -6.14
C ASN A 291 -18.59 -15.76 -5.16
N THR A 292 -18.96 -14.60 -5.65
CA THR A 292 -19.51 -13.49 -4.84
C THR A 292 -20.80 -13.85 -4.10
N SER A 293 -21.57 -14.82 -4.61
CA SER A 293 -22.79 -15.31 -3.94
C SER A 293 -22.50 -16.08 -2.65
N LEU A 294 -21.27 -16.58 -2.49
CA LEU A 294 -20.84 -17.36 -1.32
C LEU A 294 -20.18 -16.51 -0.22
N TYR A 295 -19.83 -15.26 -0.46
CA TYR A 295 -19.11 -14.41 0.50
C TYR A 295 -19.75 -14.45 1.90
N ARG A 296 -21.04 -14.15 1.98
CA ARG A 296 -21.77 -14.12 3.27
C ARG A 296 -21.79 -15.48 3.97
N THR A 297 -21.86 -16.55 3.19
CA THR A 297 -21.84 -17.92 3.72
C THR A 297 -20.49 -18.25 4.35
N TYR A 298 -19.37 -17.94 3.67
CA TYR A 298 -18.03 -18.22 4.21
C TYR A 298 -17.70 -17.33 5.42
N ILE A 299 -18.09 -16.06 5.41
CA ILE A 299 -17.96 -15.16 6.57
C ILE A 299 -18.73 -15.73 7.77
N ALA A 300 -19.99 -16.13 7.57
CA ALA A 300 -20.81 -16.69 8.65
C ALA A 300 -20.26 -18.02 9.21
N ASN A 301 -19.40 -18.72 8.45
CA ASN A 301 -18.80 -20.00 8.81
C ASN A 301 -17.32 -19.91 9.20
N GLY A 302 -16.84 -18.69 9.53
CA GLY A 302 -15.59 -18.53 10.26
C GLY A 302 -14.48 -17.75 9.56
N PHE A 303 -14.70 -17.22 8.37
CA PHE A 303 -13.71 -16.33 7.75
C PHE A 303 -13.84 -14.91 8.28
N ASP A 304 -12.71 -14.31 8.65
CA ASP A 304 -12.64 -12.91 9.05
C ASP A 304 -12.57 -12.01 7.83
N TYR A 305 -11.85 -12.45 6.79
CA TYR A 305 -11.67 -11.69 5.55
C TYR A 305 -11.75 -12.61 4.33
N LEU A 306 -12.27 -12.06 3.24
CA LEU A 306 -12.30 -12.69 1.92
C LEU A 306 -11.70 -11.76 0.87
N TYR A 307 -11.06 -12.33 -0.15
CA TYR A 307 -10.62 -11.59 -1.31
C TYR A 307 -11.79 -10.95 -2.06
N ASP A 308 -11.74 -9.66 -2.32
CA ASP A 308 -12.65 -9.02 -3.26
C ASP A 308 -12.03 -8.99 -4.67
N LYS A 309 -11.86 -10.19 -5.24
CA LYS A 309 -11.22 -10.38 -6.55
C LYS A 309 -12.20 -10.05 -7.68
N VAL A 310 -13.35 -10.70 -7.70
CA VAL A 310 -14.32 -10.60 -8.82
C VAL A 310 -15.07 -9.26 -8.81
N GLY A 311 -15.27 -8.65 -7.64
CA GLY A 311 -15.86 -7.33 -7.49
C GLY A 311 -14.85 -6.21 -7.66
N MET A 312 -14.25 -5.79 -6.55
CA MET A 312 -13.42 -4.58 -6.50
C MET A 312 -12.12 -4.70 -7.33
N TYR A 313 -11.39 -5.83 -7.25
CA TYR A 313 -10.14 -5.97 -8.01
C TYR A 313 -10.39 -5.91 -9.52
N ASP A 314 -11.34 -6.70 -10.06
CA ASP A 314 -11.61 -6.73 -11.51
C ASP A 314 -12.14 -5.37 -12.02
N CYS A 315 -12.92 -4.66 -11.18
CA CYS A 315 -13.35 -3.30 -11.49
C CYS A 315 -12.16 -2.35 -11.56
N MET A 316 -11.30 -2.32 -10.52
CA MET A 316 -10.12 -1.46 -10.49
C MET A 316 -9.17 -1.75 -11.65
N ARG A 317 -8.95 -3.02 -11.99
CA ARG A 317 -8.16 -3.42 -13.15
C ARG A 317 -8.74 -2.81 -14.43
N GLY A 318 -10.06 -2.89 -14.62
CA GLY A 318 -10.75 -2.29 -15.76
C GLY A 318 -10.63 -0.76 -15.83
N VAL A 319 -10.71 -0.09 -14.68
CA VAL A 319 -10.57 1.38 -14.60
C VAL A 319 -9.13 1.83 -14.89
N ILE A 320 -8.13 1.18 -14.29
CA ILE A 320 -6.71 1.48 -14.51
C ILE A 320 -6.33 1.31 -15.99
N SER A 321 -6.79 0.22 -16.62
CA SER A 321 -6.54 -0.05 -18.04
C SER A 321 -7.43 0.74 -19.01
N GLY A 322 -8.40 1.52 -18.48
CA GLY A 322 -9.30 2.34 -19.28
C GLY A 322 -10.43 1.59 -19.97
N MET A 323 -10.65 0.33 -19.62
CA MET A 323 -11.75 -0.51 -20.14
C MET A 323 -13.08 -0.25 -19.40
N ARG A 324 -13.03 0.30 -18.19
CA ARG A 324 -14.20 0.65 -17.37
C ARG A 324 -14.14 2.11 -16.93
N GLY A 325 -15.31 2.69 -16.62
CA GLY A 325 -15.41 3.99 -16.00
C GLY A 325 -15.22 3.92 -14.47
N ALA A 326 -14.60 4.95 -13.87
CA ALA A 326 -14.38 4.98 -12.43
C ALA A 326 -15.68 4.98 -11.62
N HIS A 327 -16.80 5.47 -12.19
CA HIS A 327 -18.13 5.43 -11.56
C HIS A 327 -18.62 4.00 -11.27
N GLU A 328 -18.11 2.97 -11.97
CA GLU A 328 -18.48 1.57 -11.75
C GLU A 328 -18.02 1.05 -10.38
N ILE A 329 -17.03 1.69 -9.75
CA ILE A 329 -16.57 1.39 -8.38
C ILE A 329 -17.74 1.49 -7.39
N THR A 330 -18.68 2.40 -7.64
CA THR A 330 -19.88 2.57 -6.80
C THR A 330 -20.70 1.28 -6.74
N ARG A 331 -20.88 0.59 -7.86
CA ARG A 331 -21.65 -0.67 -7.89
C ARG A 331 -20.95 -1.76 -7.08
N GLU A 332 -19.63 -1.84 -7.15
CA GLU A 332 -18.87 -2.90 -6.46
C GLU A 332 -18.90 -2.72 -4.94
N TRP A 333 -18.69 -1.51 -4.41
CA TRP A 333 -18.80 -1.33 -2.96
C TRP A 333 -20.25 -1.48 -2.45
N GLN A 334 -21.27 -1.14 -3.26
CA GLN A 334 -22.66 -1.34 -2.90
C GLN A 334 -23.02 -2.83 -2.81
N ALA A 335 -22.46 -3.67 -3.65
CA ALA A 335 -22.70 -5.11 -3.63
C ALA A 335 -22.21 -5.80 -2.34
N THR A 336 -21.23 -5.19 -1.66
CA THR A 336 -20.62 -5.72 -0.43
C THR A 336 -20.77 -4.78 0.77
N ASP A 337 -21.70 -3.80 0.74
CA ASP A 337 -21.82 -2.77 1.76
C ASP A 337 -22.06 -3.32 3.16
N ASP A 338 -22.90 -4.34 3.30
CA ASP A 338 -23.23 -5.03 4.55
C ASP A 338 -22.09 -5.91 5.10
N ILE A 339 -21.12 -6.27 4.28
CA ILE A 339 -19.96 -7.10 4.65
C ILE A 339 -18.61 -6.41 4.38
N HIS A 340 -18.61 -5.10 4.12
CA HIS A 340 -17.43 -4.39 3.68
C HIS A 340 -16.22 -4.54 4.62
N GLU A 341 -16.43 -4.67 5.91
CA GLU A 341 -15.36 -4.86 6.90
C GLU A 341 -14.60 -6.18 6.70
N HIS A 342 -15.23 -7.16 6.03
CA HIS A 342 -14.67 -8.48 5.75
C HIS A 342 -13.99 -8.58 4.37
N MET A 343 -14.07 -7.55 3.53
CA MET A 343 -13.57 -7.61 2.16
C MET A 343 -12.12 -7.13 2.07
N LEU A 344 -11.18 -8.01 1.76
CA LEU A 344 -9.77 -7.69 1.56
C LEU A 344 -9.57 -7.10 0.15
N TYR A 345 -9.20 -5.81 0.08
CA TYR A 345 -8.88 -5.13 -1.18
C TYR A 345 -7.40 -5.27 -1.52
N PHE A 346 -7.11 -5.43 -2.80
CA PHE A 346 -5.75 -5.51 -3.35
C PHE A 346 -5.74 -5.07 -4.81
N LEU A 347 -4.56 -4.80 -5.37
CA LEU A 347 -4.37 -4.44 -6.77
C LEU A 347 -3.42 -5.39 -7.51
N GLU A 348 -2.60 -6.12 -6.77
CA GLU A 348 -1.74 -7.21 -7.24
C GLU A 348 -1.72 -8.33 -6.21
N ASN A 349 -1.48 -9.55 -6.67
CA ASN A 349 -1.06 -10.71 -5.88
C ASN A 349 -0.17 -11.61 -6.74
N HIS A 350 0.20 -12.79 -6.25
CA HIS A 350 1.08 -13.73 -6.94
C HIS A 350 0.43 -14.43 -8.14
N ASP A 351 -0.90 -14.39 -8.29
CA ASP A 351 -1.64 -15.00 -9.40
C ASP A 351 -1.99 -14.01 -10.51
N GLU A 352 -1.98 -12.72 -10.22
CA GLU A 352 -2.41 -11.69 -11.14
C GLU A 352 -1.22 -11.00 -11.83
N GLN A 353 -1.47 -10.45 -13.02
CA GLN A 353 -0.47 -9.68 -13.75
C GLN A 353 -0.09 -8.41 -12.98
N ARG A 354 1.21 -8.10 -12.98
CA ARG A 354 1.73 -6.86 -12.41
C ARG A 354 1.16 -5.64 -13.13
N ILE A 355 0.82 -4.60 -12.38
CA ILE A 355 0.26 -3.35 -12.94
C ILE A 355 1.22 -2.74 -13.96
N ALA A 356 2.51 -2.75 -13.66
CA ALA A 356 3.53 -2.17 -14.53
C ALA A 356 3.89 -3.05 -15.75
N SER A 357 3.32 -4.25 -15.89
CA SER A 357 3.54 -5.12 -17.05
C SER A 357 2.94 -4.55 -18.34
N ASP A 358 3.46 -5.02 -19.47
CA ASP A 358 2.92 -4.69 -20.80
C ASP A 358 1.52 -5.28 -21.03
N PHE A 359 1.13 -6.26 -20.20
CA PHE A 359 -0.17 -6.93 -20.26
C PHE A 359 -1.25 -6.29 -19.37
N PHE A 360 -0.92 -5.23 -18.62
CA PHE A 360 -1.90 -4.54 -17.79
C PHE A 360 -1.85 -3.02 -18.07
N ALA A 361 -1.07 -2.23 -17.32
CA ALA A 361 -1.09 -0.77 -17.45
C ALA A 361 0.22 -0.18 -17.99
N GLY A 362 1.30 -0.95 -18.03
CA GLY A 362 2.62 -0.54 -18.53
C GLY A 362 3.41 0.37 -17.60
N ALA A 363 2.81 0.87 -16.50
CA ALA A 363 3.49 1.71 -15.52
C ALA A 363 2.79 1.65 -14.15
N GLY A 364 3.56 1.43 -13.08
CA GLY A 364 3.04 1.30 -11.71
C GLY A 364 2.32 2.55 -11.20
N ARG A 365 2.76 3.76 -11.61
CA ARG A 365 2.13 5.03 -11.20
C ARG A 365 0.67 5.16 -11.60
N LYS A 366 0.23 4.48 -12.67
CA LYS A 366 -1.18 4.52 -13.12
C LYS A 366 -2.15 3.92 -12.11
N ALA A 367 -1.65 3.14 -11.16
CA ALA A 367 -2.46 2.55 -10.09
C ALA A 367 -2.60 3.44 -8.84
N ILE A 368 -1.91 4.57 -8.75
CA ILE A 368 -1.97 5.43 -7.54
C ILE A 368 -3.40 5.87 -7.19
N PRO A 369 -4.26 6.32 -8.16
CA PRO A 369 -5.65 6.65 -7.82
C PRO A 369 -6.44 5.43 -7.33
N ALA A 370 -6.22 4.24 -7.91
CA ALA A 370 -6.84 3.00 -7.45
C ALA A 370 -6.32 2.58 -6.07
N ALA A 371 -5.02 2.74 -5.80
CA ALA A 371 -4.43 2.49 -4.48
C ALA A 371 -5.03 3.42 -3.42
N ALA A 372 -5.20 4.71 -3.73
CA ALA A 372 -5.87 5.65 -2.83
C ALA A 372 -7.31 5.21 -2.50
N ILE A 373 -8.06 4.75 -3.51
CA ILE A 373 -9.42 4.23 -3.29
C ILE A 373 -9.36 2.92 -2.46
N ALA A 374 -8.58 1.93 -2.86
CA ALA A 374 -8.52 0.64 -2.18
C ALA A 374 -8.09 0.77 -0.69
N ILE A 375 -7.20 1.72 -0.39
CA ILE A 375 -6.69 1.97 0.96
C ILE A 375 -7.66 2.82 1.80
N LEU A 376 -8.31 3.84 1.20
CA LEU A 376 -8.99 4.89 1.95
C LEU A 376 -10.52 4.82 1.90
N LEU A 377 -11.11 4.02 0.98
CA LEU A 377 -12.56 3.99 0.73
C LEU A 377 -13.35 3.54 1.94
N ARG A 378 -12.94 2.46 2.57
CA ARG A 378 -13.62 1.80 3.69
C ARG A 378 -12.64 1.45 4.81
N THR A 379 -13.15 0.90 5.90
CA THR A 379 -12.34 0.44 7.06
C THR A 379 -11.70 -0.92 6.85
N ASN A 380 -12.07 -1.64 5.80
CA ASN A 380 -11.62 -2.98 5.42
C ASN A 380 -10.09 -3.09 5.23
N PRO A 381 -9.51 -4.29 5.32
CA PRO A 381 -8.08 -4.51 5.10
C PRO A 381 -7.65 -4.24 3.66
N PHE A 382 -6.37 -3.93 3.50
CA PHE A 382 -5.70 -3.79 2.21
C PHE A 382 -4.47 -4.69 2.14
N MET A 383 -4.22 -5.31 0.97
CA MET A 383 -3.03 -6.10 0.73
C MET A 383 -2.16 -5.46 -0.35
N LEU A 384 -0.85 -5.39 -0.06
CA LEU A 384 0.20 -4.94 -0.96
C LEU A 384 1.09 -6.13 -1.31
N TYR A 385 1.24 -6.44 -2.59
CA TYR A 385 2.15 -7.48 -3.05
C TYR A 385 3.57 -6.93 -3.25
N SER A 386 4.57 -7.62 -2.74
CA SER A 386 5.98 -7.18 -2.76
C SER A 386 6.46 -6.89 -4.19
N GLY A 387 7.02 -5.68 -4.38
CA GLY A 387 7.41 -5.16 -5.68
C GLY A 387 6.39 -4.22 -6.32
N GLN A 388 5.11 -4.29 -5.96
CA GLN A 388 4.08 -3.38 -6.46
C GLN A 388 4.44 -1.92 -6.16
N GLU A 389 4.93 -1.67 -4.96
CA GLU A 389 5.36 -0.34 -4.50
C GLU A 389 6.59 0.21 -5.22
N PHE A 390 7.30 -0.63 -5.95
CA PHE A 390 8.44 -0.26 -6.79
C PHE A 390 8.11 -0.32 -8.29
N GLY A 391 6.89 -0.70 -8.68
CA GLY A 391 6.49 -0.85 -10.06
C GLY A 391 7.13 -2.07 -10.74
N GLU A 392 7.25 -3.20 -10.02
CA GLU A 392 7.70 -4.47 -10.60
C GLU A 392 6.85 -4.83 -11.82
N ARG A 393 7.51 -5.23 -12.90
CA ARG A 393 6.84 -5.48 -14.18
C ARG A 393 6.44 -6.93 -14.41
N GLY A 394 7.15 -7.91 -13.82
CA GLY A 394 6.95 -9.33 -14.11
C GLY A 394 7.14 -9.64 -15.61
N MET A 395 8.15 -9.05 -16.23
CA MET A 395 8.41 -9.16 -17.66
C MET A 395 9.73 -9.88 -17.95
N ASP A 396 10.29 -10.54 -16.96
CA ASP A 396 11.50 -11.33 -17.09
C ASP A 396 11.22 -12.70 -17.78
N CYS A 397 12.28 -13.38 -18.24
CA CYS A 397 12.21 -14.74 -18.80
C CYS A 397 12.64 -15.74 -17.72
N GLU A 398 11.77 -15.99 -16.74
CA GLU A 398 12.10 -16.80 -15.57
C GLU A 398 12.12 -18.30 -15.86
N GLY A 399 11.17 -18.80 -16.63
CA GLY A 399 11.12 -20.22 -17.02
C GLY A 399 9.72 -20.74 -17.27
N PHE A 400 9.14 -21.47 -16.32
CA PHE A 400 7.91 -22.24 -16.51
C PHE A 400 6.70 -21.42 -17.00
N SER A 401 6.44 -20.27 -16.42
CA SER A 401 5.27 -19.45 -16.78
C SER A 401 5.42 -18.66 -18.08
N GLY A 402 6.63 -18.56 -18.62
CA GLY A 402 6.93 -17.68 -19.75
C GLY A 402 6.79 -16.20 -19.38
N ARG A 403 6.68 -15.33 -20.41
CA ARG A 403 6.57 -13.89 -20.25
C ARG A 403 5.12 -13.44 -20.38
N ASP A 404 4.37 -13.46 -19.31
CA ASP A 404 2.93 -13.18 -19.27
C ASP A 404 2.52 -11.99 -18.39
N GLY A 405 3.50 -11.28 -17.82
CA GLY A 405 3.28 -10.13 -16.93
C GLY A 405 3.10 -10.51 -15.45
N ARG A 406 3.34 -11.77 -15.10
CA ARG A 406 3.39 -12.25 -13.72
C ARG A 406 4.83 -12.47 -13.30
N THR A 407 5.10 -12.32 -12.01
CA THR A 407 6.36 -12.82 -11.44
C THR A 407 6.18 -14.31 -11.14
N SER A 408 7.04 -15.17 -11.70
CA SER A 408 6.91 -16.61 -11.54
C SER A 408 7.00 -17.07 -10.08
N ILE A 409 6.08 -17.93 -9.68
CA ILE A 409 6.11 -18.61 -8.39
C ILE A 409 6.72 -20.03 -8.48
N PHE A 410 7.12 -20.47 -9.68
CA PHE A 410 7.58 -21.83 -9.97
C PHE A 410 9.09 -21.93 -10.18
N ASP A 411 9.78 -20.80 -10.27
CA ASP A 411 11.18 -20.73 -10.67
C ASP A 411 12.06 -20.12 -9.58
N TYR A 412 13.35 -20.48 -9.57
CA TYR A 412 14.37 -19.78 -8.80
C TYR A 412 14.74 -18.51 -9.56
N TRP A 413 14.49 -17.36 -8.97
CA TRP A 413 14.70 -16.05 -9.59
C TRP A 413 15.07 -14.98 -8.58
N SER A 414 15.63 -13.88 -9.08
CA SER A 414 15.93 -12.70 -8.29
C SER A 414 15.27 -11.48 -8.93
N VAL A 415 14.25 -10.96 -8.29
CA VAL A 415 13.49 -9.79 -8.76
C VAL A 415 14.33 -8.53 -8.62
N SER A 416 14.64 -7.87 -9.73
CA SER A 416 15.62 -6.79 -9.79
C SER A 416 15.20 -5.55 -8.98
N THR A 417 13.92 -5.20 -8.95
CA THR A 417 13.36 -4.11 -8.15
C THR A 417 13.53 -4.38 -6.65
N LEU A 418 13.19 -5.58 -6.17
CA LEU A 418 13.34 -5.98 -4.77
C LEU A 418 14.83 -6.06 -4.37
N ARG A 419 15.68 -6.62 -5.24
CA ARG A 419 17.13 -6.68 -4.99
C ARG A 419 17.70 -5.28 -4.76
N ARG A 420 17.38 -4.31 -5.62
CA ARG A 420 17.80 -2.90 -5.45
C ARG A 420 17.23 -2.27 -4.19
N ALA A 421 15.93 -2.42 -3.96
CA ALA A 421 15.24 -1.80 -2.84
C ALA A 421 15.77 -2.20 -1.47
N PHE A 422 16.09 -3.49 -1.30
CA PHE A 422 16.50 -4.07 -0.02
C PHE A 422 18.02 -4.33 0.10
N THR A 423 18.81 -3.93 -0.90
CA THR A 423 20.29 -3.90 -0.81
C THR A 423 20.79 -2.47 -0.58
N ASP A 424 20.53 -1.57 -1.52
CA ASP A 424 20.86 -0.15 -1.43
C ASP A 424 19.80 0.68 -2.18
N LYS A 425 19.00 1.43 -1.44
CA LYS A 425 17.95 2.30 -1.99
C LYS A 425 18.44 3.37 -2.97
N LYS A 426 19.75 3.66 -2.97
CA LYS A 426 20.35 4.57 -3.98
C LYS A 426 20.27 3.99 -5.39
N LEU A 427 20.18 2.66 -5.50
CA LEU A 427 20.04 1.94 -6.78
C LEU A 427 18.63 2.04 -7.37
N LEU A 428 17.65 2.48 -6.61
CA LEU A 428 16.31 2.73 -7.13
C LEU A 428 16.30 3.91 -8.10
N SER A 429 15.56 3.78 -9.18
CA SER A 429 15.27 4.88 -10.09
C SER A 429 14.45 5.98 -9.41
N ASP A 430 14.37 7.14 -10.00
CA ASP A 430 13.56 8.24 -9.45
C ASP A 430 12.06 7.90 -9.52
N GLU A 431 11.62 7.18 -10.54
CA GLU A 431 10.23 6.69 -10.64
C GLU A 431 9.89 5.71 -9.52
N GLU A 432 10.77 4.74 -9.23
CA GLU A 432 10.61 3.79 -8.12
C GLU A 432 10.57 4.51 -6.75
N LYS A 433 11.43 5.51 -6.54
CA LYS A 433 11.43 6.33 -5.30
C LYS A 433 10.13 7.12 -5.14
N ILE A 434 9.64 7.72 -6.21
CA ILE A 434 8.38 8.47 -6.20
C ILE A 434 7.21 7.52 -5.89
N LEU A 435 7.19 6.34 -6.52
CA LEU A 435 6.11 5.38 -6.35
C LEU A 435 6.05 4.82 -4.93
N VAL A 436 7.17 4.37 -4.38
CA VAL A 436 7.21 3.84 -3.00
C VAL A 436 6.84 4.90 -1.97
N GLU A 437 7.23 6.16 -2.20
CA GLU A 437 6.85 7.25 -1.29
C GLU A 437 5.35 7.55 -1.38
N ALA A 438 4.73 7.42 -2.57
CA ALA A 438 3.28 7.54 -2.71
C ALA A 438 2.53 6.48 -1.89
N TYR A 439 2.92 5.20 -2.01
CA TYR A 439 2.34 4.12 -1.19
C TYR A 439 2.55 4.39 0.31
N ARG A 440 3.77 4.76 0.72
CA ARG A 440 4.08 5.07 2.11
C ARG A 440 3.20 6.18 2.69
N ARG A 441 2.95 7.25 1.93
CA ARG A 441 2.08 8.36 2.34
C ARG A 441 0.63 7.90 2.46
N LEU A 442 0.10 7.15 1.50
CA LEU A 442 -1.25 6.61 1.54
C LEU A 442 -1.47 5.71 2.77
N LEU A 443 -0.54 4.79 3.03
CA LEU A 443 -0.63 3.88 4.18
C LEU A 443 -0.52 4.64 5.51
N ARG A 444 0.36 5.65 5.61
CA ARG A 444 0.45 6.51 6.80
C ARG A 444 -0.84 7.31 7.04
N ILE A 445 -1.46 7.82 6.00
CA ILE A 445 -2.77 8.50 6.11
C ILE A 445 -3.81 7.51 6.64
N ALA A 446 -3.84 6.28 6.11
CA ALA A 446 -4.78 5.25 6.54
C ALA A 446 -4.65 4.93 8.03
N HIS A 447 -3.44 4.94 8.60
CA HIS A 447 -3.22 4.69 10.04
C HIS A 447 -3.43 5.91 10.94
N ARG A 448 -3.18 7.12 10.43
CA ARG A 448 -3.23 8.33 11.25
C ARG A 448 -4.61 8.98 11.29
N GLU A 449 -5.38 8.84 10.24
CA GLU A 449 -6.66 9.52 10.11
C GLU A 449 -7.82 8.66 10.59
N ALA A 450 -8.38 9.00 11.76
CA ALA A 450 -9.53 8.28 12.33
C ALA A 450 -10.72 8.23 11.38
N ALA A 451 -10.91 9.25 10.56
CA ALA A 451 -11.93 9.25 9.51
C ALA A 451 -11.73 8.11 8.49
N ILE A 452 -10.51 7.58 8.31
CA ILE A 452 -10.21 6.48 7.40
C ILE A 452 -10.35 5.13 8.09
N TYR A 453 -9.65 4.89 9.21
CA TYR A 453 -9.62 3.56 9.84
C TYR A 453 -10.84 3.23 10.70
N ASP A 454 -11.64 4.23 11.11
CA ASP A 454 -12.81 4.06 12.00
C ASP A 454 -13.96 5.02 11.65
N GLY A 455 -13.97 5.61 10.45
CA GLY A 455 -14.96 6.60 10.04
C GLY A 455 -16.07 6.04 9.15
N GLU A 456 -17.09 6.86 8.97
CA GLU A 456 -18.20 6.64 8.04
C GLU A 456 -17.78 7.03 6.61
N PHE A 457 -18.50 6.52 5.62
CA PHE A 457 -18.24 6.72 4.19
C PHE A 457 -19.45 7.40 3.53
N PHE A 458 -19.17 8.26 2.54
CA PHE A 458 -20.19 8.88 1.70
C PHE A 458 -19.69 9.01 0.26
N ASP A 459 -20.36 8.34 -0.69
CA ASP A 459 -20.04 8.41 -2.11
C ASP A 459 -20.56 9.73 -2.70
N LEU A 460 -19.73 10.42 -3.47
CA LEU A 460 -20.08 11.65 -4.17
C LEU A 460 -20.39 11.43 -5.66
N THR A 461 -20.24 10.21 -6.17
CA THR A 461 -20.33 9.92 -7.62
C THR A 461 -21.69 10.28 -8.20
N TYR A 462 -22.80 9.96 -7.50
CA TYR A 462 -24.14 10.25 -7.99
C TYR A 462 -24.44 11.76 -8.11
N ALA A 463 -23.78 12.58 -7.30
CA ALA A 463 -23.92 14.04 -7.31
C ALA A 463 -22.98 14.71 -8.33
N ASN A 464 -22.05 13.94 -8.91
CA ASN A 464 -21.02 14.42 -9.83
C ASN A 464 -21.14 13.72 -11.19
N PRO A 465 -22.19 13.99 -11.98
CA PRO A 465 -22.32 13.47 -13.33
C PRO A 465 -21.28 14.09 -14.26
N LEU A 466 -21.19 13.57 -15.49
CA LEU A 466 -20.30 14.12 -16.52
C LEU A 466 -20.55 15.62 -16.75
N ARG A 467 -19.51 16.41 -16.56
CA ARG A 467 -19.47 17.87 -16.79
C ARG A 467 -18.13 18.26 -17.39
N GLN A 468 -17.98 19.52 -17.80
CA GLN A 468 -16.70 20.04 -18.31
C GLN A 468 -15.57 19.92 -17.26
N ASP A 469 -15.92 20.10 -16.00
CA ASP A 469 -15.02 20.16 -14.84
C ASP A 469 -14.99 18.86 -13.99
N PHE A 470 -15.72 17.82 -14.40
CA PHE A 470 -15.69 16.49 -13.77
C PHE A 470 -16.07 15.39 -14.76
N ASN A 471 -15.24 14.35 -14.84
CA ASN A 471 -15.47 13.17 -15.67
C ASN A 471 -15.55 11.89 -14.83
N PRO A 472 -16.75 11.33 -14.54
CA PRO A 472 -16.93 10.14 -13.71
C PRO A 472 -16.33 8.87 -14.30
N ASP A 473 -15.94 8.85 -15.57
CA ASP A 473 -15.20 7.71 -16.15
C ASP A 473 -13.72 7.72 -15.76
N ARG A 474 -13.18 8.89 -15.39
CA ARG A 474 -11.77 9.10 -15.07
C ARG A 474 -11.52 9.69 -13.70
N GLU A 475 -12.55 10.07 -12.98
CA GLU A 475 -12.46 10.68 -11.67
C GLU A 475 -13.43 9.99 -10.71
N TYR A 476 -13.00 9.80 -9.46
CA TYR A 476 -13.82 9.23 -8.40
C TYR A 476 -13.66 10.06 -7.14
N ALA A 477 -14.77 10.46 -6.51
CA ALA A 477 -14.73 11.29 -5.32
C ALA A 477 -15.61 10.74 -4.21
N PHE A 478 -15.11 10.79 -2.97
CA PHE A 478 -15.85 10.37 -1.79
C PHE A 478 -15.43 11.13 -0.54
N LEU A 479 -16.27 11.06 0.48
CA LEU A 479 -16.00 11.62 1.80
C LEU A 479 -15.83 10.50 2.83
N ARG A 480 -14.98 10.76 3.81
CA ARG A 480 -14.86 9.98 5.04
C ARG A 480 -15.06 10.90 6.23
N LYS A 481 -15.78 10.44 7.26
CA LYS A 481 -16.04 11.26 8.45
C LYS A 481 -15.87 10.45 9.73
N LYS A 482 -15.18 11.04 10.69
CA LYS A 482 -15.18 10.61 12.08
C LYS A 482 -15.29 11.84 12.98
N ASP A 483 -16.27 11.83 13.88
CA ASP A 483 -16.59 12.95 14.76
C ASP A 483 -16.75 14.28 13.95
N ASP A 484 -15.93 15.27 14.23
CA ASP A 484 -15.93 16.57 13.53
C ASP A 484 -14.93 16.64 12.37
N VAL A 485 -14.23 15.56 12.06
CA VAL A 485 -13.23 15.53 10.98
C VAL A 485 -13.82 14.93 9.72
N ILE A 486 -13.70 15.63 8.60
CA ILE A 486 -14.01 15.13 7.26
C ILE A 486 -12.74 15.06 6.43
N VAL A 487 -12.63 13.99 5.63
CA VAL A 487 -11.60 13.81 4.61
C VAL A 487 -12.30 13.64 3.26
N LEU A 488 -12.06 14.59 2.35
CA LEU A 488 -12.45 14.48 0.93
C LEU A 488 -11.31 13.82 0.18
N VAL A 489 -11.60 12.73 -0.52
CA VAL A 489 -10.66 12.03 -1.41
C VAL A 489 -11.16 12.17 -2.84
N VAL A 490 -10.26 12.58 -3.74
CA VAL A 490 -10.53 12.70 -5.18
C VAL A 490 -9.42 11.98 -5.92
N ALA A 491 -9.77 10.94 -6.67
CA ALA A 491 -8.86 10.14 -7.49
C ALA A 491 -8.98 10.54 -8.96
N ASN A 492 -7.84 10.67 -9.66
CA ASN A 492 -7.75 11.06 -11.06
C ASN A 492 -7.01 9.98 -11.87
N PHE A 493 -7.73 9.26 -12.72
CA PHE A 493 -7.21 8.24 -13.63
C PHE A 493 -6.80 8.79 -15.00
N ALA A 494 -6.89 10.11 -15.21
CA ALA A 494 -6.47 10.73 -16.47
C ALA A 494 -4.96 10.94 -16.51
N GLU A 495 -4.40 11.02 -17.71
CA GLU A 495 -2.96 11.24 -17.97
C GLU A 495 -2.49 12.69 -17.81
N HIS A 496 -3.39 13.59 -17.41
CA HIS A 496 -3.09 15.00 -17.19
C HIS A 496 -3.68 15.47 -15.87
N ASP A 497 -3.09 16.52 -15.33
CA ASP A 497 -3.59 17.18 -14.13
C ASP A 497 -5.02 17.69 -14.37
N LYS A 498 -5.88 17.51 -13.38
CA LYS A 498 -7.27 17.94 -13.40
C LYS A 498 -7.54 19.04 -12.38
N THR A 499 -8.23 20.07 -12.82
CA THR A 499 -8.93 20.98 -11.92
C THR A 499 -10.39 20.57 -11.92
N SER A 500 -10.85 20.03 -10.81
CA SER A 500 -12.18 19.43 -10.68
C SER A 500 -13.03 20.20 -9.69
N ASP A 501 -14.27 20.46 -10.06
CA ASP A 501 -15.29 21.05 -9.20
C ASP A 501 -16.18 19.94 -8.64
N ILE A 502 -15.93 19.55 -7.38
CA ILE A 502 -16.61 18.44 -6.70
C ILE A 502 -17.84 18.94 -5.97
N ILE A 503 -19.02 18.57 -6.42
CA ILE A 503 -20.29 18.90 -5.75
C ILE A 503 -20.44 18.06 -4.50
N ILE A 504 -20.71 18.72 -3.36
CA ILE A 504 -21.11 18.08 -2.12
C ILE A 504 -22.62 18.30 -1.98
N PRO A 505 -23.43 17.22 -2.13
CA PRO A 505 -24.88 17.37 -2.20
C PRO A 505 -25.50 17.72 -0.85
N ALA A 506 -26.67 18.38 -0.86
CA ALA A 506 -27.43 18.69 0.34
C ALA A 506 -27.68 17.47 1.22
N HIS A 507 -27.86 16.31 0.62
CA HIS A 507 -28.01 15.04 1.33
C HIS A 507 -26.81 14.72 2.27
N ALA A 508 -25.57 14.99 1.85
CA ALA A 508 -24.39 14.82 2.71
C ALA A 508 -24.43 15.74 3.94
N PHE A 509 -24.88 17.00 3.73
CA PHE A 509 -25.04 17.97 4.82
C PHE A 509 -26.09 17.51 5.82
N ASP A 510 -27.22 17.01 5.35
CA ASP A 510 -28.29 16.52 6.22
C ASP A 510 -27.89 15.27 6.97
N PHE A 511 -27.25 14.33 6.28
CA PHE A 511 -26.83 13.03 6.84
C PHE A 511 -25.79 13.20 7.96
N TRP A 512 -24.79 14.06 7.75
CA TRP A 512 -23.70 14.28 8.70
C TRP A 512 -23.79 15.59 9.49
N LYS A 513 -24.87 16.36 9.30
CA LYS A 513 -25.09 17.69 9.93
C LYS A 513 -23.90 18.63 9.69
N ILE A 514 -23.44 18.71 8.44
CA ILE A 514 -22.34 19.58 8.05
C ILE A 514 -22.84 21.04 8.08
N PRO A 515 -22.17 21.98 8.78
CA PRO A 515 -22.53 23.39 8.73
C PRO A 515 -22.08 24.04 7.42
N GLU A 516 -22.89 24.99 6.91
CA GLU A 516 -22.48 25.79 5.76
C GLU A 516 -21.54 26.89 6.21
N ALA A 517 -20.25 26.74 5.96
CA ALA A 517 -19.19 27.64 6.37
C ALA A 517 -17.96 27.54 5.44
N ASN A 518 -16.99 28.39 5.67
CA ASN A 518 -15.70 28.30 5.05
C ASN A 518 -14.78 27.52 6.01
N PHE A 519 -14.11 26.48 5.48
CA PHE A 519 -13.20 25.64 6.25
C PHE A 519 -11.82 25.68 5.64
N VAL A 520 -10.80 25.71 6.49
CA VAL A 520 -9.43 25.47 6.06
C VAL A 520 -9.23 23.96 5.94
N ALA A 521 -8.92 23.49 4.74
CA ALA A 521 -8.61 22.11 4.45
C ALA A 521 -7.10 21.96 4.26
N ARG A 522 -6.54 20.88 4.82
CA ARG A 522 -5.15 20.47 4.58
C ARG A 522 -5.14 19.36 3.56
N GLU A 523 -4.41 19.52 2.46
CA GLU A 523 -4.09 18.44 1.52
C GLU A 523 -3.00 17.55 2.16
N LEU A 524 -3.33 16.27 2.44
CA LEU A 524 -2.52 15.42 3.31
C LEU A 524 -1.23 14.88 2.66
N LEU A 525 -1.15 14.85 1.33
CA LEU A 525 0.05 14.40 0.62
C LEU A 525 1.12 15.50 0.53
N SER A 526 0.70 16.76 0.32
CA SER A 526 1.60 17.91 0.15
C SER A 526 1.73 18.77 1.41
N GLY A 527 0.79 18.64 2.36
CA GLY A 527 0.69 19.51 3.53
C GLY A 527 0.10 20.90 3.25
N LYS A 528 -0.21 21.22 1.99
CA LYS A 528 -0.76 22.54 1.58
C LYS A 528 -2.14 22.79 2.18
N LEU A 529 -2.39 24.04 2.51
CA LEU A 529 -3.69 24.49 2.99
C LEU A 529 -4.47 25.17 1.86
N THR A 530 -5.77 24.89 1.85
CA THR A 530 -6.73 25.54 0.96
C THR A 530 -8.00 25.86 1.72
N THR A 531 -8.82 26.78 1.22
CA THR A 531 -10.12 27.12 1.84
C THR A 531 -11.24 26.54 1.00
N PHE A 532 -12.12 25.76 1.61
CA PHE A 532 -13.35 25.27 1.02
C PHE A 532 -14.56 26.06 1.54
N ALA A 533 -15.30 26.66 0.64
CA ALA A 533 -16.61 27.24 0.94
C ALA A 533 -17.64 26.12 0.83
N LEU A 534 -17.90 25.41 1.93
CA LEU A 534 -18.90 24.33 1.94
C LEU A 534 -20.30 24.93 1.94
N ARG A 535 -21.08 24.65 0.91
CA ARG A 535 -22.47 25.02 0.73
C ARG A 535 -23.23 23.85 0.13
N ARG A 536 -24.52 23.75 0.44
CA ARG A 536 -25.40 22.68 -0.07
C ARG A 536 -25.45 22.73 -1.59
N ASP A 537 -25.27 21.60 -2.24
CA ASP A 537 -25.28 21.42 -3.69
C ASP A 537 -24.28 22.31 -4.47
N ALA A 538 -23.32 22.90 -3.75
CA ALA A 538 -22.23 23.65 -4.35
C ALA A 538 -20.94 22.82 -4.49
N SER A 539 -20.07 23.25 -5.40
CA SER A 539 -18.80 22.59 -5.63
C SER A 539 -17.66 23.17 -4.79
N VAL A 540 -16.70 22.30 -4.46
CA VAL A 540 -15.37 22.68 -3.99
C VAL A 540 -14.38 22.40 -5.11
N ARG A 541 -13.50 23.38 -5.38
CA ARG A 541 -12.49 23.27 -6.43
C ARG A 541 -11.21 22.66 -5.91
N VAL A 542 -10.73 21.62 -6.57
CA VAL A 542 -9.49 20.91 -6.24
C VAL A 542 -8.62 20.72 -7.49
N VAL A 543 -7.30 20.66 -7.29
CA VAL A 543 -6.36 20.26 -8.35
C VAL A 543 -5.81 18.90 -7.99
N VAL A 544 -5.94 17.93 -8.89
CA VAL A 544 -5.52 16.54 -8.70
C VAL A 544 -4.52 16.18 -9.81
N PRO A 545 -3.32 15.71 -9.46
CA PRO A 545 -2.29 15.40 -10.46
C PRO A 545 -2.71 14.22 -11.36
N ALA A 546 -2.08 14.15 -12.54
CA ALA A 546 -2.21 13.03 -13.46
C ALA A 546 -1.90 11.69 -12.78
N TYR A 547 -2.77 10.69 -12.98
CA TYR A 547 -2.64 9.38 -12.32
C TYR A 547 -2.38 9.50 -10.80
N GLY A 548 -3.12 10.40 -10.13
CA GLY A 548 -2.90 10.72 -8.73
C GLY A 548 -4.18 10.89 -7.93
N CYS A 549 -4.05 11.42 -6.75
CA CYS A 549 -5.17 11.72 -5.87
C CYS A 549 -4.93 13.00 -5.06
N GLY A 550 -6.02 13.64 -4.65
CA GLY A 550 -6.05 14.72 -3.66
C GLY A 550 -6.79 14.25 -2.41
N ILE A 551 -6.22 14.49 -1.24
CA ILE A 551 -6.75 14.03 0.05
C ILE A 551 -6.83 15.22 0.99
N PHE A 552 -8.04 15.78 1.19
CA PHE A 552 -8.25 17.05 1.88
C PHE A 552 -8.95 16.82 3.21
N LYS A 553 -8.24 17.08 4.30
CA LYS A 553 -8.76 16.99 5.68
C LYS A 553 -9.20 18.35 6.18
N PHE A 554 -10.41 18.45 6.74
CA PHE A 554 -10.89 19.62 7.44
C PHE A 554 -11.73 19.26 8.67
N ASN A 555 -11.82 20.19 9.63
CA ASN A 555 -12.53 19.99 10.88
C ASN A 555 -13.79 20.88 10.90
N LEU A 556 -14.94 20.28 11.20
CA LEU A 556 -16.24 20.97 11.26
C LEU A 556 -16.39 21.86 12.50
N LYS A 557 -15.68 21.58 13.60
CA LYS A 557 -15.54 22.55 14.67
C LYS A 557 -14.64 23.65 14.13
N MET A 558 -15.22 24.79 13.82
CA MET A 558 -14.47 25.99 13.57
C MET A 558 -13.57 26.22 14.78
N LYS A 559 -12.30 25.90 14.65
CA LYS A 559 -11.30 26.65 15.42
C LYS A 559 -11.37 28.04 14.77
N ASP A 560 -11.89 29.01 15.46
CA ASP A 560 -11.54 30.39 15.17
C ASP A 560 -10.00 30.41 15.28
N TYR A 561 -9.35 30.36 14.12
CA TYR A 561 -7.91 30.61 14.07
C TYR A 561 -7.77 32.09 14.37
N VAL A 562 -7.66 32.38 15.66
CA VAL A 562 -7.37 33.72 16.13
C VAL A 562 -5.93 33.97 15.75
N PHE A 563 -5.72 34.68 14.65
CA PHE A 563 -4.41 35.29 14.39
C PHE A 563 -4.20 36.37 15.44
N ASN A 564 -2.98 36.49 15.93
CA ASN A 564 -2.61 37.62 16.76
C ASN A 564 -3.07 38.92 16.09
N GLU A 565 -3.76 39.79 16.82
CA GLU A 565 -4.22 41.04 16.26
C GLU A 565 -3.03 41.91 15.82
N HIS A 566 -3.11 42.39 14.59
CA HIS A 566 -2.11 43.31 14.06
C HIS A 566 -2.52 44.74 14.38
N HIS A 567 -1.86 45.36 15.34
CA HIS A 567 -2.23 46.67 15.86
C HIS A 567 -1.57 47.85 15.14
N LYS A 568 -0.79 47.63 14.07
CA LYS A 568 -0.12 48.70 13.33
C LYS A 568 -0.81 48.99 12.00
N ASP A 569 -1.10 50.25 11.78
CA ASP A 569 -1.55 50.75 10.47
C ASP A 569 -0.32 50.91 9.55
N GLU A 570 0.02 49.88 8.83
CA GLU A 570 1.21 49.83 7.98
C GLU A 570 0.89 50.25 6.55
N PHE A 571 1.85 50.96 5.95
CA PHE A 571 1.80 51.30 4.53
C PHE A 571 2.29 50.10 3.68
N PRO A 572 1.41 49.38 2.98
CA PRO A 572 1.75 48.12 2.32
C PRO A 572 2.96 48.15 1.37
N PRO A 573 3.16 49.25 0.56
CA PRO A 573 4.37 49.32 -0.27
C PRO A 573 5.68 49.32 0.52
N ALA A 574 5.75 50.11 1.62
CA ALA A 574 6.95 50.18 2.44
C ALA A 574 7.16 48.88 3.25
N HIS A 575 6.09 48.24 3.66
CA HIS A 575 6.16 46.96 4.36
C HIS A 575 6.64 45.82 3.44
N THR A 576 6.20 45.79 2.20
CA THR A 576 6.74 44.82 1.22
C THR A 576 8.22 45.12 0.90
N ALA A 577 8.60 46.40 0.82
CA ALA A 577 10.00 46.80 0.65
C ALA A 577 10.89 46.39 1.84
N GLU A 578 10.36 46.36 3.07
CA GLU A 578 11.05 45.83 4.25
C GLU A 578 11.46 44.37 4.06
N HIS A 579 10.54 43.52 3.57
CA HIS A 579 10.81 42.10 3.31
C HIS A 579 11.93 41.94 2.27
N LEU A 580 11.86 42.67 1.14
CA LEU A 580 12.90 42.65 0.14
C LEU A 580 14.24 43.10 0.70
N LEU A 581 14.26 44.21 1.44
CA LEU A 581 15.50 44.74 2.02
C LEU A 581 16.11 43.78 3.04
N ASN A 582 15.30 43.15 3.87
CA ASN A 582 15.78 42.14 4.82
C ASN A 582 16.51 40.99 4.08
N ARG A 583 15.88 40.43 3.06
CA ARG A 583 16.47 39.31 2.30
C ARG A 583 17.72 39.73 1.54
N LEU A 584 17.69 40.93 0.96
CA LEU A 584 18.84 41.49 0.26
C LEU A 584 20.04 41.69 1.19
N MET A 585 19.84 42.25 2.39
CA MET A 585 20.89 42.45 3.38
C MET A 585 21.50 41.12 3.84
N MET A 586 20.66 40.10 4.06
CA MET A 586 21.12 38.74 4.37
C MET A 586 22.02 38.18 3.26
N GLN A 587 21.64 38.38 1.99
CA GLN A 587 22.43 37.90 0.84
C GLN A 587 23.72 38.65 0.63
N MET A 588 23.74 39.97 0.86
CA MET A 588 24.92 40.81 0.61
C MET A 588 25.93 40.75 1.74
N PHE A 589 25.49 40.65 2.99
CA PHE A 589 26.35 40.82 4.16
C PHE A 589 26.32 39.61 5.11
N GLY A 590 25.56 38.53 4.82
CA GLY A 590 25.47 37.35 5.67
C GLY A 590 24.85 37.61 7.04
N CYS A 591 24.18 38.74 7.23
CA CYS A 591 23.59 39.14 8.52
C CYS A 591 22.19 38.52 8.73
N GLU A 592 21.71 38.55 9.98
CA GLU A 592 20.33 38.21 10.30
C GLU A 592 19.34 39.31 9.83
N ARG A 593 18.05 38.93 9.72
CA ARG A 593 16.98 39.91 9.50
C ARG A 593 16.95 40.97 10.60
N SER A 594 16.58 42.21 10.23
CA SER A 594 16.46 43.32 11.17
C SER A 594 15.48 42.99 12.31
N ARG A 595 15.92 43.12 13.55
CA ARG A 595 15.06 43.00 14.73
C ARG A 595 14.44 44.35 15.14
N ASN A 596 14.86 45.46 14.51
CA ASN A 596 14.40 46.80 14.84
C ASN A 596 14.06 47.55 13.55
N ALA A 597 12.80 47.33 13.13
CA ALA A 597 12.20 47.99 11.97
C ALA A 597 11.10 48.96 12.40
N HIS A 598 11.09 50.15 11.81
CA HIS A 598 10.04 51.13 11.95
C HIS A 598 9.61 51.56 10.55
N ILE A 599 8.47 51.08 10.13
CA ILE A 599 7.99 51.17 8.75
C ILE A 599 6.84 52.20 8.69
N GLU A 600 7.04 53.27 7.95
CA GLU A 600 6.08 54.34 7.77
C GLU A 600 6.05 54.81 6.31
N ARG A 601 4.96 55.50 5.94
CA ARG A 601 4.77 56.01 4.58
C ARG A 601 5.80 57.03 4.16
N LYS A 602 6.20 57.93 5.10
CA LYS A 602 7.10 59.06 4.77
C LYS A 602 8.57 58.69 4.89
N LYS A 603 8.91 57.82 5.83
CA LYS A 603 10.30 57.47 6.13
C LYS A 603 10.34 56.21 6.97
N SER A 604 10.93 55.16 6.43
CA SER A 604 11.16 53.90 7.10
C SER A 604 12.61 53.80 7.59
N LYS A 605 12.83 52.96 8.65
CA LYS A 605 14.12 52.79 9.27
C LYS A 605 14.30 51.34 9.68
N MET A 606 15.46 50.75 9.34
CA MET A 606 15.84 49.40 9.73
C MET A 606 17.29 49.38 10.25
N SER A 607 17.57 48.43 11.12
CA SER A 607 18.92 48.32 11.73
C SER A 607 19.41 46.90 11.64
N TYR A 608 20.62 46.69 11.16
CA TYR A 608 21.30 45.40 11.00
C TYR A 608 22.59 45.35 11.80
N THR A 609 22.92 44.18 12.33
CA THR A 609 24.25 43.94 12.96
C THR A 609 25.15 43.38 11.85
N LEU A 610 26.26 44.08 11.58
CA LEU A 610 27.22 43.70 10.53
C LEU A 610 28.63 43.61 11.09
N GLU A 611 29.50 42.85 10.49
CA GLU A 611 30.89 42.70 10.90
C GLU A 611 31.69 43.99 10.67
N SER A 612 31.37 44.72 9.60
CA SER A 612 32.05 45.96 9.24
C SER A 612 31.07 46.96 8.63
N LYS A 613 31.48 48.25 8.64
CA LYS A 613 30.69 49.33 8.01
C LYS A 613 30.65 49.14 6.51
N PRO A 614 29.44 49.11 5.89
CA PRO A 614 29.34 49.13 4.42
C PRO A 614 29.97 50.35 3.78
N THR A 615 30.60 50.11 2.62
CA THR A 615 31.20 51.18 1.81
C THR A 615 30.10 51.98 1.11
N ARG A 616 30.42 53.18 0.65
CA ARG A 616 29.49 53.98 -0.17
C ARG A 616 29.09 53.30 -1.48
N GLN A 617 29.91 52.41 -1.99
CA GLN A 617 29.58 51.63 -3.20
C GLN A 617 28.56 50.55 -2.90
N GLU A 618 28.69 49.86 -1.76
CA GLU A 618 27.72 48.86 -1.28
C GLU A 618 26.36 49.52 -0.93
N GLU A 619 26.36 50.72 -0.36
CA GLU A 619 25.13 51.48 -0.11
C GLU A 619 24.37 51.80 -1.42
N LYS A 620 25.09 52.21 -2.47
CA LYS A 620 24.48 52.40 -3.78
C LYS A 620 24.01 51.10 -4.43
N GLU A 621 24.72 50.02 -4.19
CA GLU A 621 24.34 48.68 -4.68
C GLU A 621 23.06 48.17 -4.01
N ILE A 622 22.84 48.45 -2.71
CA ILE A 622 21.59 48.16 -2.03
C ILE A 622 20.43 48.87 -2.74
N GLU A 623 20.54 50.17 -2.99
CA GLU A 623 19.49 50.93 -3.66
C GLU A 623 19.22 50.44 -5.07
N ARG A 624 20.27 50.12 -5.83
CA ARG A 624 20.18 49.62 -7.20
C ARG A 624 19.45 48.28 -7.23
N ARG A 625 19.86 47.29 -6.41
CA ARG A 625 19.28 45.96 -6.36
C ARG A 625 17.86 45.98 -5.82
N MET A 626 17.54 46.84 -4.87
CA MET A 626 16.15 47.01 -4.39
C MET A 626 15.24 47.45 -5.57
N ASN A 627 15.69 48.37 -6.39
CA ASN A 627 14.88 48.81 -7.54
C ASN A 627 14.78 47.73 -8.62
N GLU A 628 15.84 46.97 -8.87
CA GLU A 628 15.77 45.81 -9.77
C GLU A 628 14.77 44.74 -9.32
N LEU A 629 14.73 44.43 -8.03
CA LEU A 629 13.73 43.50 -7.46
C LEU A 629 12.28 44.03 -7.57
N ILE A 630 12.12 45.33 -7.48
CA ILE A 630 10.84 45.97 -7.69
C ILE A 630 10.41 45.87 -9.16
N GLU A 631 11.34 46.13 -10.10
CA GLU A 631 11.08 46.06 -11.55
C GLU A 631 10.83 44.64 -12.07
N GLN A 632 11.29 43.59 -11.36
CA GLN A 632 11.01 42.21 -11.70
C GLN A 632 9.54 41.81 -11.54
N ASP A 633 8.71 42.64 -10.95
CA ASP A 633 7.26 42.43 -10.71
C ASP A 633 6.94 41.06 -10.07
N LEU A 634 7.71 40.71 -9.04
CA LEU A 634 7.52 39.43 -8.33
C LEU A 634 6.18 39.37 -7.64
N PRO A 635 5.42 38.26 -7.79
CA PRO A 635 4.11 38.10 -7.13
C PRO A 635 4.27 37.99 -5.62
N VAL A 636 3.36 38.63 -4.87
CA VAL A 636 3.25 38.46 -3.40
C VAL A 636 2.07 37.57 -3.08
N SER A 637 2.34 36.43 -2.49
CA SER A 637 1.32 35.45 -2.10
C SER A 637 1.37 35.12 -0.61
N TYR A 638 0.29 34.55 -0.10
CA TYR A 638 0.15 34.18 1.28
C TYR A 638 -0.08 32.69 1.41
N GLU A 639 0.62 32.08 2.37
CA GLU A 639 0.49 30.66 2.70
C GLU A 639 0.19 30.54 4.19
N LEU A 640 -0.79 29.70 4.55
CA LEU A 640 -1.07 29.35 5.93
C LEU A 640 -0.40 28.03 6.27
N VAL A 641 0.39 28.02 7.32
CA VAL A 641 1.20 26.86 7.76
C VAL A 641 0.99 26.64 9.24
N ASP A 642 0.83 25.39 9.64
CA ASP A 642 0.86 24.99 11.04
C ASP A 642 2.28 25.19 11.62
N ARG A 643 2.39 25.80 12.79
CA ARG A 643 3.67 26.08 13.46
C ARG A 643 4.56 24.84 13.61
N ALA A 644 3.93 23.65 13.78
CA ALA A 644 4.65 22.38 13.89
C ALA A 644 5.14 21.84 12.55
N HIS A 645 4.73 22.41 11.41
CA HIS A 645 5.01 21.90 10.05
C HIS A 645 5.55 23.00 9.12
N VAL A 646 6.25 23.97 9.67
CA VAL A 646 6.87 25.05 8.87
C VAL A 646 8.01 24.46 8.02
N PRO A 647 8.15 24.85 6.72
CA PRO A 647 9.24 24.41 5.87
C PRO A 647 10.62 24.72 6.46
N GLU A 648 11.59 23.84 6.23
CA GLU A 648 12.99 24.08 6.63
C GLU A 648 13.52 25.41 6.09
N GLY A 649 14.30 26.12 6.91
CA GLY A 649 14.93 27.39 6.54
C GLY A 649 14.08 28.64 6.82
N ILE A 650 12.89 28.50 7.41
CA ILE A 650 12.08 29.64 7.89
C ILE A 650 12.39 29.86 9.36
N ASP A 651 12.89 31.06 9.68
CA ASP A 651 13.20 31.48 11.04
C ASP A 651 11.92 31.73 11.87
N LEU A 652 11.71 30.91 12.89
CA LEU A 652 10.60 31.02 13.85
C LEU A 652 10.99 31.68 15.18
N ASP A 653 12.28 31.89 15.44
CA ASP A 653 12.79 32.44 16.71
C ASP A 653 12.33 33.87 16.98
N ARG A 654 11.66 34.50 16.03
CA ARG A 654 11.11 35.85 16.10
C ARG A 654 9.63 35.90 16.39
N LEU A 655 8.97 34.77 16.43
CA LEU A 655 7.56 34.74 16.77
C LEU A 655 7.40 35.04 18.27
N PRO A 656 6.38 35.81 18.65
CA PRO A 656 6.02 35.97 20.03
C PRO A 656 5.73 34.60 20.69
N ASP A 657 5.97 34.50 22.01
CA ASP A 657 5.68 33.27 22.78
C ASP A 657 4.22 32.86 22.67
N ASP A 658 3.31 33.84 22.48
CA ASP A 658 1.88 33.69 22.28
C ASP A 658 1.47 33.63 20.80
N ALA A 659 2.40 33.40 19.88
CA ALA A 659 2.10 33.26 18.47
C ALA A 659 1.11 32.12 18.22
N SER A 660 0.13 32.38 17.35
CA SER A 660 -0.93 31.43 16.99
C SER A 660 -0.36 30.11 16.44
N GLU A 661 -1.08 29.00 16.64
CA GLU A 661 -0.74 27.67 16.10
C GLU A 661 -0.65 27.69 14.57
N MET A 662 -1.41 28.59 13.93
CA MET A 662 -1.37 28.82 12.49
C MET A 662 -0.61 30.10 12.17
N LEU A 663 0.38 30.00 11.33
CA LEU A 663 1.20 31.10 10.86
C LEU A 663 0.84 31.46 9.43
N ARG A 664 0.74 32.76 9.14
CA ARG A 664 0.66 33.23 7.77
C ARG A 664 2.07 33.54 7.27
N LEU A 665 2.54 32.78 6.28
CA LEU A 665 3.77 33.06 5.56
C LEU A 665 3.48 34.01 4.40
N VAL A 666 4.32 35.00 4.21
CA VAL A 666 4.31 35.90 3.06
C VAL A 666 5.46 35.48 2.17
N ARG A 667 5.14 35.16 0.91
CA ARG A 667 6.12 34.76 -0.13
C ARG A 667 6.18 35.85 -1.19
N ILE A 668 7.39 36.30 -1.53
CA ILE A 668 7.65 37.25 -2.61
C ILE A 668 8.43 36.51 -3.71
N GLY A 669 7.73 36.01 -4.71
CA GLY A 669 8.30 35.10 -5.73
C GLY A 669 9.10 33.97 -5.08
N ASP A 670 10.28 33.69 -5.63
CA ASP A 670 11.26 32.76 -5.02
C ASP A 670 12.33 33.52 -4.20
N PHE A 671 12.17 34.86 -4.06
CA PHE A 671 13.20 35.69 -3.42
C PHE A 671 13.11 35.67 -1.89
N ASP A 672 11.92 35.80 -1.33
CA ASP A 672 11.76 35.81 0.14
C ASP A 672 10.50 35.07 0.62
N ILE A 673 10.62 34.46 1.80
CA ILE A 673 9.51 33.86 2.54
C ILE A 673 9.71 34.04 4.04
N CYS A 674 8.69 34.56 4.74
CA CYS A 674 8.76 34.65 6.21
C CYS A 674 7.36 34.80 6.83
N PRO A 675 7.19 34.49 8.14
CA PRO A 675 5.96 34.73 8.87
C PRO A 675 5.67 36.24 8.98
N CYS A 676 4.48 36.67 8.55
CA CYS A 676 4.04 38.06 8.71
C CYS A 676 2.51 38.19 8.66
N LEU A 677 1.95 39.03 9.53
CA LEU A 677 0.50 39.34 9.60
C LEU A 677 0.13 40.65 8.93
N GLY A 678 1.11 41.53 8.62
CA GLY A 678 0.88 42.83 8.03
C GLY A 678 0.35 42.81 6.60
N ARG A 679 -0.09 43.93 6.10
CA ARG A 679 -0.59 44.08 4.73
C ARG A 679 0.55 44.30 3.74
N HIS A 680 0.46 43.64 2.58
CA HIS A 680 1.42 43.76 1.47
C HIS A 680 0.74 44.14 0.18
N VAL A 681 1.53 44.60 -0.79
CA VAL A 681 1.10 44.77 -2.18
C VAL A 681 0.95 43.45 -2.89
N ARG A 682 0.29 43.41 -4.06
CA ARG A 682 0.07 42.15 -4.82
C ARG A 682 1.29 41.71 -5.60
N SER A 683 2.16 42.66 -5.99
CA SER A 683 3.42 42.40 -6.65
C SER A 683 4.44 43.47 -6.32
N THR A 684 5.73 43.20 -6.51
CA THR A 684 6.80 44.12 -6.17
C THR A 684 6.73 45.42 -7.00
N ALA A 685 6.20 45.40 -8.24
CA ALA A 685 6.00 46.59 -9.04
C ALA A 685 5.12 47.64 -8.37
N GLN A 686 4.20 47.23 -7.49
CA GLN A 686 3.30 48.15 -6.75
C GLN A 686 3.97 48.83 -5.54
N ILE A 687 5.24 48.52 -5.25
CA ILE A 687 6.04 49.20 -4.21
C ILE A 687 6.34 50.65 -4.67
N GLY A 688 6.55 50.82 -5.96
CA GLY A 688 7.08 52.07 -6.52
C GLY A 688 8.61 52.08 -6.47
N ARG A 689 9.22 53.28 -6.44
CA ARG A 689 10.68 53.43 -6.43
C ARG A 689 11.22 53.46 -4.99
N PHE A 690 12.20 52.62 -4.72
CA PHE A 690 12.96 52.64 -3.45
C PHE A 690 14.00 53.76 -3.50
N GLU A 691 14.03 54.63 -2.49
CA GLU A 691 15.02 55.68 -2.31
C GLU A 691 15.71 55.58 -0.97
N LEU A 692 17.05 55.49 -0.97
CA LEU A 692 17.88 55.48 0.23
C LEU A 692 18.05 56.94 0.73
N LEU A 693 17.47 57.22 1.90
CA LEU A 693 17.53 58.56 2.50
C LEU A 693 18.84 58.82 3.28
N GLY A 694 19.56 57.77 3.62
CA GLY A 694 20.83 57.85 4.30
C GLY A 694 21.05 56.67 5.27
N THR A 695 22.31 56.54 5.67
CA THR A 695 22.78 55.46 6.52
C THR A 695 23.44 56.01 7.76
N ASN A 696 23.60 55.21 8.79
CA ASN A 696 24.41 55.48 9.98
C ASN A 696 25.07 54.20 10.49
N TRP A 697 26.30 54.33 10.96
CA TRP A 697 27.06 53.23 11.54
C TRP A 697 27.39 53.53 12.99
N ASP A 698 27.13 52.59 13.88
CA ASP A 698 27.55 52.61 15.29
C ASP A 698 28.67 51.58 15.46
N GLU A 699 29.89 52.09 15.64
CA GLU A 699 31.12 51.29 15.76
C GLU A 699 31.13 50.39 16.98
N MET A 700 30.57 50.88 18.12
CA MET A 700 30.56 50.07 19.35
C MET A 700 29.57 48.96 19.34
N LYS A 701 28.47 49.10 18.60
CA LYS A 701 27.37 48.13 18.53
C LYS A 701 27.37 47.33 17.23
N HIS A 702 28.34 47.58 16.35
CA HIS A 702 28.38 47.01 14.99
C HIS A 702 27.02 47.12 14.27
N THR A 703 26.31 48.25 14.47
CA THR A 703 24.95 48.43 13.96
C THR A 703 24.91 49.36 12.79
N PHE A 704 24.50 48.82 11.64
CA PHE A 704 24.24 49.59 10.45
C PHE A 704 22.73 49.91 10.32
N ARG A 705 22.44 51.22 10.29
CA ARG A 705 21.07 51.73 10.21
C ARG A 705 20.78 52.29 8.86
N ILE A 706 19.76 51.80 8.19
CA ILE A 706 19.25 52.30 6.90
C ILE A 706 17.97 53.10 7.11
N ARG A 707 17.86 54.22 6.42
CA ARG A 707 16.64 55.01 6.32
C ARG A 707 16.26 55.09 4.84
N PHE A 708 15.02 54.77 4.54
CA PHE A 708 14.51 54.76 3.17
C PHE A 708 13.07 55.26 3.10
N LYS A 709 12.62 55.57 1.90
CA LYS A 709 11.22 55.75 1.55
C LYS A 709 10.91 55.01 0.25
N VAL A 710 9.63 54.80 -0.01
CA VAL A 710 9.12 54.33 -1.30
C VAL A 710 8.28 55.41 -1.94
N VAL A 711 8.52 55.69 -3.20
CA VAL A 711 7.85 56.72 -4.00
C VAL A 711 7.00 56.01 -5.04
N GLN A 712 5.66 56.21 -4.93
CA GLN A 712 4.72 55.62 -5.88
C GLN A 712 4.54 56.52 -7.09
#